data_e1dbea8ae4fff6f4c9d5fa74de5f8db9
#
_entry.id   e1dbea8ae4fff6f4c9d5fa74de5f8db9
#
_cell.length_a   1.000
_cell.length_b   1.000
_cell.length_c   1.000
_cell.angle_alpha   90.00
_cell.angle_beta   90.00
_cell.angle_gamma   90.00
#
_symmetry.space_group_name_H-M   'P 1'
#
loop_
_entity.id
_entity.type
_entity.pdbx_description
1 polymer ?
#
loop_
_entity_poly.entity_id
_entity_poly.type
_entity_poly.pdbx_seq_one_letter_code
_entity_poly.pdbx_strand_id
1 'polypeptide(L)'
;MDYLEGLNPEQRAAVEQLRGPVMIVAGAGSGKTRVITYRVAHLIRSGVDSFNILVLTFTNKAAREMRDRITKVAGAEAKNIWMGTFHSVFAKLLRVEADKIGYPSNFTIYDTDDSKSVLRAIIKEMSLDDKLYNVNFVLNRISAAKNNLVSWMEYQKNEQIQADDFSSGRGQIGIIYQNYATRCYRAGAMDFDDLLYKTNELLKLHPEVLNKYQQKFKYLMVDEYQDTNFSQYLIVKKLAAVNENICVVGDDAQSIYAFRGANIQNILNFEKDYPDLKVFKLEQNYRSTQNIVNIANSIIANNKDQLKKRVFSEKEVGDKIKVMRAFSDNEEGKLVAEAIMHERTTKGMRWHDFAILYRTNAQSRSMEEALRKMGTPYKIYGGLSFYQRKEIKDLIAYFRLTFNPNDEEALKRVINYPRRGIGDTTIDRIIVSASQNEITPFEVIINPAKYLDGRTSASVGNFSMMIQSFQVITKSLTAYEAALHIAQHSGLLKDLYEDKSVEGLNRYENIQELLNGIKEFSEREDIEEKGLDVFMQDIALLTNDDNDKNKDADTVSLMTIHSSKGLEFPQVYVVGLEENLFPSQMSLNSRSDLEEERRLFYVATTRAESKLTISYATSRFKFGTLISCEPSRFLDEIDPQYLELDFTAKTTASKPSFDDERSSWGNTRSTNAGSGGDTFSKPKAAVIKTTSILAKAHVPSAGFAPSDTSNLQVGMEVEHERFGFGKVISLEGNKPDIKATIFFKEIGQKQLLLKFAKLRIINN
;
A
#
# COMPACT_ATOMS: atom_id res chain seq x y z
N MET A 1 21.82 -1.87 -42.99
CA MET A 1 22.16 -2.18 -41.56
C MET A 1 21.13 -3.12 -41.04
N ASP A 2 21.56 -4.21 -40.39
CA ASP A 2 20.67 -5.13 -39.71
C ASP A 2 20.01 -4.37 -38.53
N TYR A 3 18.70 -4.19 -38.57
CA TYR A 3 17.98 -3.47 -37.51
C TYR A 3 18.03 -4.21 -36.16
N LEU A 4 18.49 -5.47 -36.14
CA LEU A 4 18.70 -6.28 -34.93
C LEU A 4 20.12 -6.12 -34.35
N GLU A 5 21.01 -5.39 -34.98
CA GLU A 5 22.43 -5.23 -34.61
C GLU A 5 22.64 -4.65 -33.18
N GLY A 6 21.65 -3.91 -32.67
CA GLY A 6 21.71 -3.37 -31.32
C GLY A 6 21.18 -4.29 -30.21
N LEU A 7 20.79 -5.54 -30.51
CA LEU A 7 20.30 -6.52 -29.53
C LEU A 7 21.45 -7.44 -29.09
N ASN A 8 21.47 -7.79 -27.79
CA ASN A 8 22.37 -8.84 -27.34
C ASN A 8 21.91 -10.24 -27.84
N PRO A 9 22.74 -11.28 -27.75
CA PRO A 9 22.41 -12.61 -28.28
C PRO A 9 21.08 -13.17 -27.77
N GLU A 10 20.79 -13.04 -26.48
CA GLU A 10 19.58 -13.55 -25.85
C GLU A 10 18.33 -12.77 -26.29
N GLN A 11 18.45 -11.43 -26.38
CA GLN A 11 17.39 -10.57 -26.91
C GLN A 11 17.12 -10.89 -28.38
N ARG A 12 18.18 -11.08 -29.19
CA ARG A 12 18.07 -11.41 -30.60
C ARG A 12 17.41 -12.77 -30.80
N ALA A 13 17.85 -13.79 -30.06
CA ALA A 13 17.26 -15.13 -30.13
C ALA A 13 15.76 -15.11 -29.78
N ALA A 14 15.37 -14.33 -28.74
CA ALA A 14 13.98 -14.16 -28.37
C ALA A 14 13.16 -13.44 -29.46
N VAL A 15 13.75 -12.49 -30.18
CA VAL A 15 13.09 -11.76 -31.28
C VAL A 15 12.92 -12.65 -32.51
N GLU A 16 13.92 -13.45 -32.86
CA GLU A 16 13.93 -14.33 -34.05
C GLU A 16 13.05 -15.58 -33.89
N GLN A 17 12.71 -15.98 -32.66
CA GLN A 17 11.81 -17.13 -32.40
C GLN A 17 10.35 -16.75 -32.67
N LEU A 18 9.89 -16.81 -33.91
CA LEU A 18 8.57 -16.30 -34.31
C LEU A 18 7.40 -17.27 -34.03
N ARG A 19 7.62 -18.58 -34.04
CA ARG A 19 6.56 -19.58 -33.93
C ARG A 19 6.59 -20.33 -32.60
N GLY A 20 5.40 -20.76 -32.17
CA GLY A 20 5.20 -21.51 -30.93
C GLY A 20 5.17 -20.61 -29.67
N PRO A 21 4.91 -21.22 -28.52
CA PRO A 21 4.84 -20.49 -27.26
C PRO A 21 6.24 -20.05 -26.79
N VAL A 22 6.34 -18.80 -26.39
CA VAL A 22 7.59 -18.17 -25.93
C VAL A 22 7.36 -17.48 -24.59
N MET A 23 8.23 -17.74 -23.64
CA MET A 23 8.29 -16.98 -22.39
C MET A 23 9.64 -16.27 -22.28
N ILE A 24 9.60 -14.98 -22.06
CA ILE A 24 10.77 -14.15 -21.85
C ILE A 24 10.80 -13.75 -20.37
N VAL A 25 11.65 -14.41 -19.60
CA VAL A 25 11.91 -14.13 -18.20
C VAL A 25 12.97 -13.05 -18.14
N ALA A 26 12.59 -11.84 -17.79
CA ALA A 26 13.45 -10.68 -17.95
C ALA A 26 13.64 -9.94 -16.63
N GLY A 27 14.88 -9.82 -16.17
CA GLY A 27 15.23 -9.02 -15.01
C GLY A 27 14.86 -7.53 -15.16
N ALA A 28 14.85 -6.79 -14.05
CA ALA A 28 14.71 -5.35 -14.09
C ALA A 28 15.81 -4.73 -14.98
N GLY A 29 15.47 -3.73 -15.80
CA GLY A 29 16.44 -3.05 -16.65
C GLY A 29 17.05 -3.87 -17.80
N SER A 30 16.54 -5.09 -18.09
CA SER A 30 17.08 -5.97 -19.16
C SER A 30 16.53 -5.71 -20.55
N GLY A 31 15.67 -4.70 -20.72
CA GLY A 31 15.11 -4.33 -22.02
C GLY A 31 13.86 -5.11 -22.44
N LYS A 32 13.01 -5.57 -21.51
CA LYS A 32 11.71 -6.22 -21.76
C LYS A 32 10.94 -5.59 -22.92
N THR A 33 10.60 -4.32 -22.79
CA THR A 33 9.83 -3.55 -23.79
C THR A 33 10.56 -3.46 -25.13
N ARG A 34 11.90 -3.42 -25.11
CA ARG A 34 12.72 -3.42 -26.34
C ARG A 34 12.54 -4.72 -27.11
N VAL A 35 12.62 -5.86 -26.43
CA VAL A 35 12.47 -7.17 -27.10
C VAL A 35 11.07 -7.32 -27.70
N ILE A 36 10.00 -6.96 -26.99
CA ILE A 36 8.63 -6.97 -27.55
C ILE A 36 8.55 -6.07 -28.79
N THR A 37 9.07 -4.86 -28.71
CA THR A 37 9.07 -3.88 -29.82
C THR A 37 9.74 -4.47 -31.07
N TYR A 38 10.94 -5.02 -30.90
CA TYR A 38 11.70 -5.57 -32.01
C TYR A 38 11.09 -6.88 -32.54
N ARG A 39 10.50 -7.71 -31.66
CA ARG A 39 9.79 -8.93 -32.07
C ARG A 39 8.57 -8.60 -32.93
N VAL A 40 7.76 -7.59 -32.56
CA VAL A 40 6.64 -7.12 -33.37
C VAL A 40 7.13 -6.60 -34.72
N ALA A 41 8.18 -5.79 -34.73
CA ALA A 41 8.77 -5.26 -35.96
C ALA A 41 9.32 -6.39 -36.85
N HIS A 42 9.92 -7.41 -36.24
CA HIS A 42 10.46 -8.58 -36.95
C HIS A 42 9.35 -9.42 -37.57
N LEU A 43 8.22 -9.64 -36.89
CA LEU A 43 7.03 -10.29 -37.44
C LEU A 43 6.53 -9.59 -38.70
N ILE A 44 6.35 -8.28 -38.65
CA ILE A 44 5.88 -7.48 -39.79
C ILE A 44 6.86 -7.59 -40.96
N ARG A 45 8.17 -7.43 -40.70
CA ARG A 45 9.19 -7.54 -41.73
C ARG A 45 9.34 -8.96 -42.32
N SER A 46 8.94 -9.98 -41.57
CA SER A 46 8.87 -11.35 -42.00
C SER A 46 7.59 -11.70 -42.78
N GLY A 47 6.78 -10.69 -43.12
CA GLY A 47 5.57 -10.80 -43.93
C GLY A 47 4.30 -11.18 -43.15
N VAL A 48 4.32 -11.05 -41.81
CA VAL A 48 3.09 -11.21 -41.00
C VAL A 48 2.26 -9.94 -41.12
N ASP A 49 1.00 -10.07 -41.53
CA ASP A 49 0.06 -8.96 -41.56
C ASP A 49 -0.14 -8.39 -40.16
N SER A 50 0.03 -7.08 -40.04
CA SER A 50 -0.09 -6.34 -38.77
C SER A 50 -1.47 -6.49 -38.11
N PHE A 51 -2.55 -6.73 -38.88
CA PHE A 51 -3.89 -7.05 -38.36
C PHE A 51 -3.96 -8.38 -37.61
N ASN A 52 -3.01 -9.29 -37.86
CA ASN A 52 -2.92 -10.60 -37.18
C ASN A 52 -2.14 -10.57 -35.86
N ILE A 53 -1.67 -9.39 -35.44
CA ILE A 53 -0.86 -9.21 -34.24
C ILE A 53 -1.69 -8.54 -33.16
N LEU A 54 -1.75 -9.17 -31.97
CA LEU A 54 -2.34 -8.62 -30.75
C LEU A 54 -1.24 -8.39 -29.70
N VAL A 55 -1.14 -7.16 -29.18
CA VAL A 55 -0.20 -6.80 -28.11
C VAL A 55 -0.96 -6.22 -26.92
N LEU A 56 -0.81 -6.84 -25.76
CA LEU A 56 -1.48 -6.47 -24.51
C LEU A 56 -0.47 -5.99 -23.49
N THR A 57 -0.82 -4.91 -22.79
CA THR A 57 -0.02 -4.32 -21.70
C THR A 57 -0.92 -3.83 -20.58
N PHE A 58 -0.34 -3.37 -19.46
CA PHE A 58 -1.10 -2.98 -18.27
C PHE A 58 -1.52 -1.51 -18.24
N THR A 59 -0.71 -0.59 -18.80
CA THR A 59 -0.97 0.84 -18.70
C THR A 59 -1.09 1.50 -20.06
N ASN A 60 -1.96 2.53 -20.15
CA ASN A 60 -2.12 3.31 -21.38
C ASN A 60 -0.83 4.04 -21.77
N LYS A 61 0.01 4.42 -20.80
CA LYS A 61 1.32 5.02 -21.04
C LYS A 61 2.24 4.02 -21.74
N ALA A 62 2.38 2.80 -21.19
CA ALA A 62 3.19 1.73 -21.79
C ALA A 62 2.70 1.38 -23.20
N ALA A 63 1.37 1.30 -23.42
CA ALA A 63 0.80 1.05 -24.74
C ALA A 63 1.17 2.13 -25.77
N ARG A 64 1.13 3.41 -25.37
CA ARG A 64 1.51 4.54 -26.24
C ARG A 64 3.00 4.51 -26.57
N GLU A 65 3.85 4.42 -25.55
CA GLU A 65 5.31 4.35 -25.74
C GLU A 65 5.72 3.17 -26.62
N MET A 66 5.13 2.00 -26.40
CA MET A 66 5.40 0.81 -27.19
C MET A 66 4.96 1.01 -28.64
N ARG A 67 3.79 1.59 -28.89
CA ARG A 67 3.29 1.92 -30.23
C ARG A 67 4.24 2.86 -30.96
N ASP A 68 4.71 3.93 -30.31
CA ASP A 68 5.63 4.88 -30.88
C ASP A 68 6.97 4.23 -31.25
N ARG A 69 7.48 3.35 -30.38
CA ARG A 69 8.72 2.61 -30.63
C ARG A 69 8.57 1.60 -31.78
N ILE A 70 7.45 0.87 -31.86
CA ILE A 70 7.18 -0.06 -32.96
C ILE A 70 7.05 0.70 -34.28
N THR A 71 6.34 1.83 -34.28
CA THR A 71 6.18 2.67 -35.48
C THR A 71 7.53 3.18 -36.01
N LYS A 72 8.46 3.55 -35.12
CA LYS A 72 9.82 3.96 -35.50
C LYS A 72 10.62 2.84 -36.20
N VAL A 73 10.42 1.58 -35.80
CA VAL A 73 11.18 0.43 -36.30
C VAL A 73 10.50 -0.25 -37.49
N ALA A 74 9.17 -0.40 -37.45
CA ALA A 74 8.38 -1.14 -38.46
C ALA A 74 7.66 -0.25 -39.46
N GLY A 75 7.64 1.09 -39.25
CA GLY A 75 6.98 2.03 -40.17
C GLY A 75 5.47 2.13 -39.99
N ALA A 76 4.79 2.62 -41.03
CA ALA A 76 3.36 2.96 -40.98
C ALA A 76 2.43 1.75 -40.75
N GLU A 77 2.84 0.55 -41.15
CA GLU A 77 2.07 -0.69 -40.96
C GLU A 77 1.78 -1.00 -39.49
N ALA A 78 2.63 -0.52 -38.59
CA ALA A 78 2.44 -0.65 -37.13
C ALA A 78 1.10 -0.02 -36.62
N LYS A 79 0.49 0.87 -37.38
CA LYS A 79 -0.80 1.49 -37.00
C LYS A 79 -1.96 0.50 -36.98
N ASN A 80 -1.88 -0.58 -37.71
CA ASN A 80 -2.92 -1.61 -37.86
C ASN A 80 -2.88 -2.69 -36.79
N ILE A 81 -1.84 -2.71 -35.95
CA ILE A 81 -1.70 -3.68 -34.85
C ILE A 81 -2.80 -3.43 -33.81
N TRP A 82 -3.43 -4.52 -33.35
CA TRP A 82 -4.28 -4.46 -32.18
C TRP A 82 -3.41 -4.36 -30.92
N MET A 83 -3.29 -3.15 -30.41
CA MET A 83 -2.44 -2.86 -29.26
C MET A 83 -3.14 -1.94 -28.25
N GLY A 84 -3.03 -2.31 -26.99
CA GLY A 84 -3.60 -1.52 -25.89
C GLY A 84 -3.52 -2.22 -24.54
N THR A 85 -4.19 -1.63 -23.56
CA THR A 85 -4.42 -2.34 -22.29
C THR A 85 -5.48 -3.43 -22.48
N PHE A 86 -5.48 -4.44 -21.62
CA PHE A 86 -6.52 -5.47 -21.63
C PHE A 86 -7.92 -4.87 -21.75
N HIS A 87 -8.26 -3.95 -20.87
CA HIS A 87 -9.58 -3.31 -20.87
C HIS A 87 -9.88 -2.58 -22.18
N SER A 88 -8.94 -1.82 -22.72
CA SER A 88 -9.17 -1.04 -23.95
C SER A 88 -9.37 -1.92 -25.19
N VAL A 89 -8.61 -3.02 -25.28
CA VAL A 89 -8.70 -3.97 -26.40
C VAL A 89 -10.00 -4.75 -26.32
N PHE A 90 -10.35 -5.27 -25.14
CA PHE A 90 -11.56 -6.08 -24.99
C PHE A 90 -12.83 -5.26 -24.95
N ALA A 91 -12.80 -3.99 -24.49
CA ALA A 91 -13.92 -3.06 -24.73
C ALA A 91 -14.19 -2.85 -26.22
N LYS A 92 -13.12 -2.71 -27.03
CA LYS A 92 -13.27 -2.60 -28.50
C LYS A 92 -13.84 -3.89 -29.11
N LEU A 93 -13.42 -5.07 -28.65
CA LEU A 93 -13.95 -6.35 -29.09
C LEU A 93 -15.42 -6.48 -28.71
N LEU A 94 -15.78 -6.17 -27.45
CA LEU A 94 -17.16 -6.21 -26.96
C LEU A 94 -18.08 -5.28 -27.78
N ARG A 95 -17.63 -4.07 -28.16
CA ARG A 95 -18.44 -3.16 -28.99
C ARG A 95 -18.82 -3.77 -30.34
N VAL A 96 -17.98 -4.63 -30.87
CA VAL A 96 -18.26 -5.33 -32.16
C VAL A 96 -19.24 -6.49 -31.97
N GLU A 97 -19.19 -7.18 -30.83
CA GLU A 97 -19.89 -8.45 -30.58
C GLU A 97 -20.96 -8.35 -29.47
N ALA A 98 -21.24 -7.14 -28.98
CA ALA A 98 -22.10 -6.90 -27.79
C ALA A 98 -23.50 -7.48 -27.91
N ASP A 99 -24.08 -7.45 -29.10
CA ASP A 99 -25.41 -7.99 -29.43
C ASP A 99 -25.55 -9.47 -29.04
N LYS A 100 -24.50 -10.26 -29.20
CA LYS A 100 -24.48 -11.69 -28.88
C LYS A 100 -24.67 -11.98 -27.38
N ILE A 101 -24.27 -11.05 -26.51
CA ILE A 101 -24.45 -11.14 -25.05
C ILE A 101 -25.56 -10.20 -24.55
N GLY A 102 -26.40 -9.70 -25.45
CA GLY A 102 -27.58 -8.90 -25.13
C GLY A 102 -27.30 -7.45 -24.76
N TYR A 103 -26.11 -6.92 -25.10
CA TYR A 103 -25.77 -5.52 -24.88
C TYR A 103 -25.80 -4.71 -26.18
N PRO A 104 -26.13 -3.42 -26.12
CA PRO A 104 -26.00 -2.54 -27.28
C PRO A 104 -24.52 -2.29 -27.61
N SER A 105 -24.19 -2.11 -28.89
CA SER A 105 -22.80 -1.83 -29.31
C SER A 105 -22.23 -0.54 -28.72
N ASN A 106 -23.10 0.40 -28.34
CA ASN A 106 -22.77 1.67 -27.71
C ASN A 106 -22.94 1.65 -26.18
N PHE A 107 -22.82 0.48 -25.54
CA PHE A 107 -22.91 0.36 -24.09
C PHE A 107 -22.04 1.39 -23.35
N THR A 108 -22.51 1.86 -22.22
CA THR A 108 -21.80 2.80 -21.36
C THR A 108 -20.78 2.03 -20.50
N ILE A 109 -19.58 2.60 -20.32
CA ILE A 109 -18.61 2.07 -19.35
C ILE A 109 -18.73 2.90 -18.08
N TYR A 110 -19.19 2.27 -17.00
CA TYR A 110 -19.31 2.89 -15.69
C TYR A 110 -17.92 2.99 -15.04
N ASP A 111 -17.62 4.17 -14.53
CA ASP A 111 -16.47 4.36 -13.66
C ASP A 111 -16.75 3.89 -12.21
N THR A 112 -15.78 4.10 -11.34
CA THR A 112 -15.90 3.71 -9.93
C THR A 112 -17.00 4.50 -9.20
N ASP A 113 -17.21 5.77 -9.54
CA ASP A 113 -18.19 6.62 -8.88
C ASP A 113 -19.61 6.29 -9.38
N ASP A 114 -19.78 5.99 -10.67
CA ASP A 114 -21.03 5.48 -11.24
C ASP A 114 -21.42 4.16 -10.57
N SER A 115 -20.48 3.21 -10.48
CA SER A 115 -20.68 1.91 -9.83
C SER A 115 -21.08 2.05 -8.36
N LYS A 116 -20.40 2.93 -7.62
CA LYS A 116 -20.74 3.25 -6.23
C LYS A 116 -22.12 3.91 -6.10
N SER A 117 -22.51 4.75 -7.05
CA SER A 117 -23.83 5.38 -7.07
C SER A 117 -24.94 4.36 -7.20
N VAL A 118 -24.80 3.40 -8.15
CA VAL A 118 -25.75 2.30 -8.32
C VAL A 118 -25.85 1.44 -7.06
N LEU A 119 -24.72 1.08 -6.46
CA LEU A 119 -24.71 0.27 -5.24
C LEU A 119 -25.34 1.00 -4.05
N ARG A 120 -25.11 2.32 -3.86
CA ARG A 120 -25.77 3.11 -2.82
C ARG A 120 -27.29 3.10 -2.99
N ALA A 121 -27.77 3.23 -4.22
CA ALA A 121 -29.20 3.17 -4.50
C ALA A 121 -29.78 1.79 -4.13
N ILE A 122 -29.09 0.69 -4.48
CA ILE A 122 -29.53 -0.67 -4.16
C ILE A 122 -29.57 -0.91 -2.65
N ILE A 123 -28.51 -0.56 -1.93
CA ILE A 123 -28.41 -0.72 -0.47
C ILE A 123 -29.55 0.05 0.23
N LYS A 124 -29.82 1.28 -0.22
CA LYS A 124 -30.90 2.11 0.30
C LYS A 124 -32.29 1.51 0.03
N GLU A 125 -32.55 1.03 -1.18
CA GLU A 125 -33.84 0.41 -1.56
C GLU A 125 -34.09 -0.90 -0.81
N MET A 126 -33.04 -1.68 -0.56
CA MET A 126 -33.12 -2.88 0.26
C MET A 126 -33.22 -2.58 1.77
N SER A 127 -33.25 -1.30 2.15
CA SER A 127 -33.29 -0.85 3.56
C SER A 127 -32.18 -1.46 4.43
N LEU A 128 -31.01 -1.69 3.85
CA LEU A 128 -29.84 -2.23 4.55
C LEU A 128 -29.04 -1.11 5.25
N ASP A 129 -28.40 -1.47 6.35
CA ASP A 129 -27.49 -0.57 7.07
C ASP A 129 -26.25 -0.24 6.20
N ASP A 130 -26.09 1.03 5.82
CA ASP A 130 -25.02 1.51 4.96
C ASP A 130 -23.63 1.46 5.61
N LYS A 131 -23.57 1.34 6.94
CA LYS A 131 -22.32 1.09 7.68
C LYS A 131 -21.89 -0.37 7.60
N LEU A 132 -22.84 -1.29 7.75
CA LEU A 132 -22.57 -2.73 7.64
C LEU A 132 -22.29 -3.12 6.19
N TYR A 133 -23.10 -2.61 5.24
CA TYR A 133 -22.93 -2.81 3.80
C TYR A 133 -22.23 -1.62 3.16
N ASN A 134 -21.05 -1.26 3.69
CA ASN A 134 -20.26 -0.18 3.13
C ASN A 134 -20.04 -0.38 1.63
N VAL A 135 -20.36 0.67 0.85
CA VAL A 135 -20.35 0.61 -0.63
C VAL A 135 -19.00 0.17 -1.20
N ASN A 136 -17.89 0.65 -0.60
CA ASN A 136 -16.56 0.26 -1.07
C ASN A 136 -16.28 -1.23 -0.79
N PHE A 137 -16.71 -1.72 0.37
CA PHE A 137 -16.59 -3.15 0.71
C PHE A 137 -17.38 -4.02 -0.26
N VAL A 138 -18.65 -3.66 -0.51
CA VAL A 138 -19.53 -4.40 -1.44
C VAL A 138 -18.96 -4.38 -2.85
N LEU A 139 -18.51 -3.21 -3.34
CA LEU A 139 -17.89 -3.09 -4.66
C LEU A 139 -16.66 -3.99 -4.77
N ASN A 140 -15.76 -3.97 -3.78
CA ASN A 140 -14.57 -4.83 -3.79
C ASN A 140 -14.91 -6.32 -3.80
N ARG A 141 -15.97 -6.73 -3.08
CA ARG A 141 -16.45 -8.13 -3.07
C ARG A 141 -16.96 -8.55 -4.44
N ILE A 142 -17.75 -7.69 -5.11
CA ILE A 142 -18.27 -7.92 -6.46
C ILE A 142 -17.12 -7.93 -7.48
N SER A 143 -16.20 -6.99 -7.39
CA SER A 143 -15.01 -6.93 -8.23
C SER A 143 -14.15 -8.20 -8.12
N ALA A 144 -13.89 -8.68 -6.90
CA ALA A 144 -13.17 -9.92 -6.67
C ALA A 144 -13.91 -11.13 -7.29
N ALA A 145 -15.24 -11.20 -7.18
CA ALA A 145 -16.04 -12.24 -7.81
C ALA A 145 -15.92 -12.21 -9.34
N LYS A 146 -16.08 -11.03 -9.96
CA LYS A 146 -15.96 -10.86 -11.43
C LYS A 146 -14.56 -11.21 -11.93
N ASN A 147 -13.50 -10.78 -11.24
CA ASN A 147 -12.12 -11.08 -11.61
C ASN A 147 -11.78 -12.58 -11.51
N ASN A 148 -12.49 -13.31 -10.65
CA ASN A 148 -12.43 -14.77 -10.54
C ASN A 148 -13.50 -15.49 -11.39
N LEU A 149 -14.21 -14.77 -12.26
CA LEU A 149 -15.26 -15.28 -13.14
C LEU A 149 -16.43 -15.94 -12.40
N VAL A 150 -16.71 -15.52 -11.18
CA VAL A 150 -17.87 -15.98 -10.39
C VAL A 150 -19.04 -15.09 -10.68
N SER A 151 -20.08 -15.62 -11.36
CA SER A 151 -21.34 -14.93 -11.61
C SER A 151 -22.11 -14.70 -10.30
N TRP A 152 -23.07 -13.78 -10.29
CA TRP A 152 -23.96 -13.59 -9.13
C TRP A 152 -24.73 -14.87 -8.77
N MET A 153 -25.07 -15.74 -9.76
CA MET A 153 -25.72 -17.03 -9.53
C MET A 153 -24.79 -18.03 -8.84
N GLU A 154 -23.53 -18.12 -9.30
CA GLU A 154 -22.51 -18.96 -8.67
C GLU A 154 -22.11 -18.44 -7.29
N TYR A 155 -22.04 -17.13 -7.12
CA TYR A 155 -21.80 -16.48 -5.84
C TYR A 155 -22.84 -16.86 -4.78
N GLN A 156 -24.13 -16.84 -5.14
CA GLN A 156 -25.23 -17.22 -4.26
C GLN A 156 -25.29 -18.73 -3.94
N LYS A 157 -24.76 -19.57 -4.85
CA LYS A 157 -24.70 -21.03 -4.67
C LYS A 157 -23.45 -21.50 -3.93
N ASN A 158 -22.43 -20.68 -3.80
CA ASN A 158 -21.18 -21.08 -3.17
C ASN A 158 -21.33 -21.00 -1.64
N GLU A 159 -21.43 -22.17 -0.99
CA GLU A 159 -21.65 -22.30 0.44
C GLU A 159 -20.56 -21.60 1.27
N GLN A 160 -19.30 -21.65 0.85
CA GLN A 160 -18.19 -21.05 1.58
C GLN A 160 -18.24 -19.52 1.52
N ILE A 161 -18.52 -18.94 0.34
CA ILE A 161 -18.69 -17.49 0.19
C ILE A 161 -19.88 -17.01 1.03
N GLN A 162 -20.99 -17.74 0.99
CA GLN A 162 -22.18 -17.40 1.78
C GLN A 162 -21.92 -17.50 3.28
N ALA A 163 -21.20 -18.53 3.74
CA ALA A 163 -20.84 -18.69 5.15
C ALA A 163 -19.94 -17.54 5.63
N ASP A 164 -18.96 -17.13 4.83
CA ASP A 164 -18.06 -16.00 5.13
C ASP A 164 -18.84 -14.68 5.23
N ASP A 165 -19.72 -14.42 4.25
CA ASP A 165 -20.55 -13.22 4.24
C ASP A 165 -21.53 -13.21 5.41
N PHE A 166 -22.15 -14.34 5.74
CA PHE A 166 -23.05 -14.49 6.88
C PHE A 166 -22.33 -14.30 8.22
N SER A 167 -21.15 -14.90 8.38
CA SER A 167 -20.35 -14.76 9.61
C SER A 167 -19.92 -13.32 9.87
N SER A 168 -19.75 -12.52 8.80
CA SER A 168 -19.46 -11.08 8.87
C SER A 168 -20.72 -10.21 9.04
N GLY A 169 -21.91 -10.81 9.16
CA GLY A 169 -23.20 -10.13 9.24
C GLY A 169 -23.70 -9.58 7.87
N ARG A 170 -23.06 -9.94 6.77
CA ARG A 170 -23.31 -9.37 5.42
C ARG A 170 -23.93 -10.37 4.45
N GLY A 171 -24.80 -11.24 4.89
CA GLY A 171 -25.42 -12.30 4.08
C GLY A 171 -26.22 -11.83 2.85
N GLN A 172 -26.44 -10.52 2.68
CA GLN A 172 -27.19 -9.96 1.52
C GLN A 172 -26.31 -9.59 0.32
N ILE A 173 -24.98 -9.77 0.38
CA ILE A 173 -24.06 -9.36 -0.70
C ILE A 173 -24.41 -10.06 -2.01
N GLY A 174 -24.77 -11.34 -2.00
CA GLY A 174 -25.17 -12.06 -3.19
C GLY A 174 -26.41 -11.48 -3.88
N ILE A 175 -27.40 -10.98 -3.09
CA ILE A 175 -28.61 -10.31 -3.62
C ILE A 175 -28.26 -8.90 -4.13
N ILE A 176 -27.39 -8.18 -3.43
CA ILE A 176 -26.89 -6.87 -3.91
C ILE A 176 -26.16 -7.06 -5.24
N TYR A 177 -25.32 -8.08 -5.38
CA TYR A 177 -24.62 -8.38 -6.63
C TYR A 177 -25.59 -8.69 -7.77
N GLN A 178 -26.64 -9.50 -7.53
CA GLN A 178 -27.68 -9.77 -8.51
C GLN A 178 -28.38 -8.49 -8.96
N ASN A 179 -28.81 -7.64 -8.01
CA ASN A 179 -29.47 -6.38 -8.32
C ASN A 179 -28.57 -5.43 -9.10
N TYR A 180 -27.27 -5.37 -8.71
CA TYR A 180 -26.26 -4.57 -9.39
C TYR A 180 -26.08 -5.00 -10.85
N ALA A 181 -25.81 -6.29 -11.06
CA ALA A 181 -25.65 -6.86 -12.40
C ALA A 181 -26.90 -6.66 -13.29
N THR A 182 -28.09 -6.84 -12.71
CA THR A 182 -29.36 -6.62 -13.41
C THR A 182 -29.56 -5.17 -13.81
N ARG A 183 -29.21 -4.21 -12.95
CA ARG A 183 -29.33 -2.77 -13.26
C ARG A 183 -28.33 -2.34 -14.32
N CYS A 184 -27.09 -2.76 -14.21
CA CYS A 184 -26.08 -2.49 -15.24
C CYS A 184 -26.54 -3.04 -16.60
N TYR A 185 -27.06 -4.27 -16.62
CA TYR A 185 -27.58 -4.87 -17.84
C TYR A 185 -28.74 -4.09 -18.45
N ARG A 186 -29.76 -3.71 -17.63
CA ARG A 186 -30.92 -2.92 -18.08
C ARG A 186 -30.52 -1.52 -18.57
N ALA A 187 -29.51 -0.95 -17.98
CA ALA A 187 -28.95 0.35 -18.37
C ALA A 187 -28.06 0.27 -19.63
N GLY A 188 -27.83 -0.94 -20.18
CA GLY A 188 -26.87 -1.13 -21.26
C GLY A 188 -25.46 -0.68 -20.85
N ALA A 189 -25.08 -0.89 -19.58
CA ALA A 189 -23.82 -0.44 -19.01
C ALA A 189 -22.97 -1.61 -18.50
N MET A 190 -21.66 -1.46 -18.57
CA MET A 190 -20.66 -2.37 -18.04
C MET A 190 -19.69 -1.58 -17.15
N ASP A 191 -19.32 -2.11 -15.99
CA ASP A 191 -18.19 -1.56 -15.22
C ASP A 191 -16.84 -2.06 -15.78
N PHE A 192 -15.74 -1.60 -15.19
CA PHE A 192 -14.40 -2.01 -15.65
C PHE A 192 -14.16 -3.53 -15.56
N ASP A 193 -14.66 -4.17 -14.50
CA ASP A 193 -14.51 -5.62 -14.33
C ASP A 193 -15.38 -6.39 -15.33
N ASP A 194 -16.54 -5.85 -15.68
CA ASP A 194 -17.42 -6.43 -16.70
C ASP A 194 -16.74 -6.52 -18.07
N LEU A 195 -15.86 -5.59 -18.42
CA LEU A 195 -15.16 -5.65 -19.71
C LEU A 195 -14.38 -6.95 -19.90
N LEU A 196 -13.77 -7.46 -18.84
CA LEU A 196 -13.05 -8.73 -18.88
C LEU A 196 -13.96 -9.92 -18.59
N TYR A 197 -14.87 -9.79 -17.64
CA TYR A 197 -15.85 -10.80 -17.27
C TYR A 197 -16.74 -11.17 -18.49
N LYS A 198 -17.34 -10.16 -19.12
CA LYS A 198 -18.21 -10.35 -20.30
C LYS A 198 -17.46 -10.80 -21.53
N THR A 199 -16.18 -10.45 -21.68
CA THR A 199 -15.33 -11.03 -22.74
C THR A 199 -15.15 -12.54 -22.53
N ASN A 200 -14.90 -12.97 -21.29
CA ASN A 200 -14.80 -14.43 -21.01
C ASN A 200 -16.14 -15.14 -21.24
N GLU A 201 -17.25 -14.52 -20.86
CA GLU A 201 -18.60 -15.02 -21.08
C GLU A 201 -18.89 -15.16 -22.58
N LEU A 202 -18.63 -14.11 -23.36
CA LEU A 202 -18.77 -14.09 -24.82
C LEU A 202 -17.96 -15.23 -25.49
N LEU A 203 -16.67 -15.34 -25.15
CA LEU A 203 -15.79 -16.37 -25.71
C LEU A 203 -16.14 -17.80 -25.24
N LYS A 204 -16.89 -17.94 -24.15
CA LYS A 204 -17.39 -19.23 -23.65
C LYS A 204 -18.68 -19.65 -24.32
N LEU A 205 -19.62 -18.71 -24.48
CA LEU A 205 -20.98 -18.98 -24.97
C LEU A 205 -21.08 -18.97 -26.50
N HIS A 206 -20.14 -18.29 -27.18
CA HIS A 206 -20.13 -18.09 -28.63
C HIS A 206 -18.83 -18.61 -29.26
N PRO A 207 -18.71 -19.94 -29.50
CA PRO A 207 -17.50 -20.53 -30.10
C PRO A 207 -17.15 -19.95 -31.48
N GLU A 208 -18.13 -19.49 -32.24
CA GLU A 208 -17.92 -18.82 -33.52
C GLU A 208 -17.18 -17.49 -33.39
N VAL A 209 -17.46 -16.73 -32.30
CA VAL A 209 -16.71 -15.52 -31.98
C VAL A 209 -15.28 -15.84 -31.55
N LEU A 210 -15.13 -16.85 -30.70
CA LEU A 210 -13.80 -17.30 -30.29
C LEU A 210 -12.98 -17.69 -31.52
N ASN A 211 -13.52 -18.52 -32.40
CA ASN A 211 -12.82 -18.93 -33.63
C ASN A 211 -12.48 -17.73 -34.53
N LYS A 212 -13.40 -16.80 -34.72
CA LYS A 212 -13.17 -15.56 -35.49
C LYS A 212 -11.91 -14.82 -34.97
N TYR A 213 -11.77 -14.65 -33.67
CA TYR A 213 -10.62 -13.92 -33.10
C TYR A 213 -9.37 -14.77 -32.99
N GLN A 214 -9.45 -16.10 -32.88
CA GLN A 214 -8.32 -17.02 -33.00
C GLN A 214 -7.73 -17.00 -34.40
N GLN A 215 -8.56 -16.94 -35.45
CA GLN A 215 -8.09 -16.80 -36.84
C GLN A 215 -7.54 -15.42 -37.13
N LYS A 216 -8.07 -14.38 -36.48
CA LYS A 216 -7.59 -13.01 -36.61
C LYS A 216 -6.25 -12.82 -35.92
N PHE A 217 -6.13 -13.19 -34.64
CA PHE A 217 -4.95 -12.97 -33.82
C PHE A 217 -4.03 -14.19 -33.88
N LYS A 218 -3.23 -14.25 -34.94
CA LYS A 218 -2.29 -15.36 -35.12
C LYS A 218 -1.06 -15.26 -34.23
N TYR A 219 -0.75 -14.07 -33.73
CA TYR A 219 0.38 -13.77 -32.83
C TYR A 219 -0.11 -12.93 -31.67
N LEU A 220 0.05 -13.45 -30.46
CA LEU A 220 -0.28 -12.78 -29.21
C LEU A 220 0.99 -12.41 -28.47
N MET A 221 1.06 -11.17 -27.95
CA MET A 221 2.12 -10.73 -27.06
C MET A 221 1.53 -10.08 -25.82
N VAL A 222 2.05 -10.46 -24.66
CA VAL A 222 1.60 -9.92 -23.37
C VAL A 222 2.82 -9.42 -22.61
N ASP A 223 2.85 -8.12 -22.32
CA ASP A 223 3.85 -7.50 -21.46
C ASP A 223 3.41 -7.56 -20.00
N GLU A 224 4.37 -7.53 -19.07
CA GLU A 224 4.14 -7.58 -17.61
C GLU A 224 3.23 -8.74 -17.17
N TYR A 225 3.41 -9.93 -17.77
CA TYR A 225 2.51 -11.08 -17.62
C TYR A 225 2.33 -11.53 -16.17
N GLN A 226 3.30 -11.29 -15.28
CA GLN A 226 3.23 -11.57 -13.85
C GLN A 226 2.14 -10.79 -13.09
N ASP A 227 1.61 -9.71 -13.69
CA ASP A 227 0.55 -8.88 -13.09
C ASP A 227 -0.86 -9.27 -13.56
N THR A 228 -0.99 -10.32 -14.39
CA THR A 228 -2.29 -10.75 -14.89
C THR A 228 -3.15 -11.37 -13.78
N ASN A 229 -4.47 -11.06 -13.80
CA ASN A 229 -5.46 -11.75 -12.98
C ASN A 229 -5.99 -13.01 -13.72
N PHE A 230 -6.82 -13.79 -13.03
CA PHE A 230 -7.37 -15.03 -13.59
C PHE A 230 -8.23 -14.80 -14.85
N SER A 231 -9.05 -13.72 -14.86
CA SER A 231 -9.87 -13.36 -16.01
C SER A 231 -9.03 -13.06 -17.27
N GLN A 232 -7.95 -12.28 -17.11
CA GLN A 232 -7.01 -11.92 -18.18
C GLN A 232 -6.24 -13.16 -18.70
N TYR A 233 -5.73 -13.96 -17.77
CA TYR A 233 -5.06 -15.22 -18.10
C TYR A 233 -5.95 -16.13 -18.97
N LEU A 234 -7.22 -16.31 -18.59
CA LEU A 234 -8.12 -17.20 -19.32
C LEU A 234 -8.47 -16.70 -20.73
N ILE A 235 -8.65 -15.37 -20.90
CA ILE A 235 -8.86 -14.77 -22.22
C ILE A 235 -7.65 -15.04 -23.12
N VAL A 236 -6.44 -14.77 -22.64
CA VAL A 236 -5.21 -14.99 -23.40
C VAL A 236 -5.06 -16.46 -23.79
N LYS A 237 -5.28 -17.38 -22.84
CA LYS A 237 -5.21 -18.83 -23.08
C LYS A 237 -6.19 -19.31 -24.14
N LYS A 238 -7.47 -18.83 -24.10
CA LYS A 238 -8.47 -19.15 -25.10
C LYS A 238 -8.10 -18.65 -26.49
N LEU A 239 -7.65 -17.40 -26.59
CA LEU A 239 -7.29 -16.81 -27.89
C LEU A 239 -6.06 -17.47 -28.51
N ALA A 240 -5.08 -17.89 -27.70
CA ALA A 240 -3.86 -18.52 -28.16
C ALA A 240 -4.04 -19.99 -28.56
N ALA A 241 -5.11 -20.67 -28.13
CA ALA A 241 -5.26 -22.14 -28.18
C ALA A 241 -5.16 -22.77 -29.55
N VAL A 242 -5.41 -22.07 -30.65
CA VAL A 242 -5.36 -22.64 -32.02
C VAL A 242 -3.98 -22.46 -32.66
N ASN A 243 -3.38 -21.27 -32.49
CA ASN A 243 -2.13 -20.92 -33.18
C ASN A 243 -0.89 -21.14 -32.30
N GLU A 244 -1.07 -21.14 -31.00
CA GLU A 244 -0.02 -21.23 -29.95
C GLU A 244 1.18 -20.27 -30.14
N ASN A 245 1.07 -19.29 -31.05
CA ASN A 245 2.08 -18.25 -31.23
C ASN A 245 1.88 -17.15 -30.18
N ILE A 246 2.08 -17.53 -28.94
CA ILE A 246 1.99 -16.63 -27.78
C ILE A 246 3.38 -16.30 -27.27
N CYS A 247 3.64 -15.02 -27.03
CA CYS A 247 4.86 -14.55 -26.39
C CYS A 247 4.49 -13.76 -25.12
N VAL A 248 4.85 -14.28 -23.96
CA VAL A 248 4.68 -13.58 -22.69
C VAL A 248 6.02 -13.05 -22.21
N VAL A 249 6.02 -11.82 -21.73
CA VAL A 249 7.21 -11.19 -21.15
C VAL A 249 6.88 -10.76 -19.74
N GLY A 250 7.77 -11.08 -18.81
CA GLY A 250 7.53 -10.72 -17.43
C GLY A 250 8.75 -10.87 -16.53
N ASP A 251 8.59 -10.36 -15.32
CA ASP A 251 9.52 -10.49 -14.22
C ASP A 251 8.74 -10.86 -12.96
N ASP A 252 8.79 -12.13 -12.58
CA ASP A 252 8.11 -12.60 -11.35
C ASP A 252 8.55 -11.83 -10.11
N ALA A 253 9.81 -11.36 -10.06
CA ALA A 253 10.33 -10.50 -9.01
C ALA A 253 9.69 -9.10 -8.97
N GLN A 254 8.92 -8.70 -10.00
CA GLN A 254 8.18 -7.45 -10.05
C GLN A 254 6.66 -7.64 -9.91
N SER A 255 6.18 -8.82 -9.50
CA SER A 255 4.76 -9.06 -9.22
C SER A 255 4.37 -8.43 -7.87
N ILE A 256 3.73 -7.27 -7.91
CA ILE A 256 3.40 -6.43 -6.74
C ILE A 256 1.95 -5.93 -6.74
N TYR A 257 1.05 -6.56 -7.50
CA TYR A 257 -0.35 -6.14 -7.63
C TYR A 257 -1.34 -7.24 -7.19
N ALA A 258 -0.95 -8.16 -6.27
CA ALA A 258 -1.88 -9.16 -5.75
C ALA A 258 -3.10 -8.53 -5.08
N PHE A 259 -2.95 -7.37 -4.41
CA PHE A 259 -4.07 -6.60 -3.84
C PHE A 259 -5.09 -6.10 -4.89
N ARG A 260 -4.75 -6.14 -6.19
CA ARG A 260 -5.63 -5.88 -7.34
C ARG A 260 -6.04 -7.14 -8.08
N GLY A 261 -5.83 -8.31 -7.48
CA GLY A 261 -6.19 -9.62 -8.04
C GLY A 261 -5.16 -10.20 -9.01
N ALA A 262 -3.96 -9.63 -9.14
CA ALA A 262 -2.88 -10.25 -9.90
C ALA A 262 -2.49 -11.60 -9.27
N ASN A 263 -2.19 -12.57 -10.12
CA ASN A 263 -1.81 -13.90 -9.66
C ASN A 263 -0.46 -14.31 -10.28
N ILE A 264 0.58 -14.29 -9.47
CA ILE A 264 1.94 -14.67 -9.88
C ILE A 264 1.99 -16.10 -10.42
N GLN A 265 1.07 -16.99 -10.00
CA GLN A 265 1.02 -18.37 -10.49
C GLN A 265 0.78 -18.45 -12.00
N ASN A 266 0.20 -17.42 -12.62
CA ASN A 266 0.01 -17.39 -14.06
C ASN A 266 1.34 -17.44 -14.82
N ILE A 267 2.38 -16.74 -14.35
CA ILE A 267 3.70 -16.81 -14.98
C ILE A 267 4.50 -18.02 -14.50
N LEU A 268 4.42 -18.38 -13.21
CA LEU A 268 5.16 -19.52 -12.65
C LEU A 268 4.71 -20.87 -13.23
N ASN A 269 3.43 -21.00 -13.60
CA ASN A 269 2.88 -22.24 -14.16
C ASN A 269 2.71 -22.19 -15.69
N PHE A 270 3.21 -21.18 -16.38
CA PHE A 270 3.03 -21.02 -17.82
C PHE A 270 3.59 -22.21 -18.63
N GLU A 271 4.68 -22.82 -18.19
CA GLU A 271 5.26 -24.02 -18.77
C GLU A 271 4.30 -25.22 -18.73
N LYS A 272 3.43 -25.30 -17.72
CA LYS A 272 2.44 -26.37 -17.61
C LYS A 272 1.32 -26.25 -18.67
N ASP A 273 1.05 -25.03 -19.11
CA ASP A 273 0.03 -24.77 -20.12
C ASP A 273 0.54 -25.06 -21.56
N TYR A 274 1.85 -24.94 -21.76
CA TYR A 274 2.49 -25.05 -23.08
C TYR A 274 3.73 -25.95 -23.00
N PRO A 275 3.60 -27.27 -23.27
CA PRO A 275 4.71 -28.23 -23.19
C PRO A 275 5.87 -27.92 -24.12
N ASP A 276 5.61 -27.32 -25.30
CA ASP A 276 6.61 -26.95 -26.30
C ASP A 276 7.18 -25.52 -26.06
N LEU A 277 7.04 -25.01 -24.86
CA LEU A 277 7.48 -23.67 -24.47
C LEU A 277 8.98 -23.47 -24.68
N LYS A 278 9.34 -22.37 -25.35
CA LYS A 278 10.72 -21.85 -25.38
C LYS A 278 10.90 -20.73 -24.40
N VAL A 279 11.85 -20.90 -23.48
CA VAL A 279 12.14 -19.91 -22.44
C VAL A 279 13.43 -19.17 -22.77
N PHE A 280 13.38 -17.85 -22.82
CA PHE A 280 14.54 -16.97 -22.96
C PHE A 280 14.73 -16.17 -21.68
N LYS A 281 15.97 -16.08 -21.19
CA LYS A 281 16.29 -15.33 -19.99
C LYS A 281 17.08 -14.07 -20.35
N LEU A 282 16.54 -12.91 -20.02
CA LEU A 282 17.23 -11.64 -20.18
C LEU A 282 17.83 -11.24 -18.83
N GLU A 283 19.10 -11.60 -18.63
CA GLU A 283 19.79 -11.44 -17.35
C GLU A 283 20.72 -10.21 -17.32
N GLN A 284 21.09 -9.65 -18.46
CA GLN A 284 21.91 -8.46 -18.55
C GLN A 284 21.08 -7.20 -18.25
N ASN A 285 21.45 -6.47 -17.20
CA ASN A 285 20.87 -5.19 -16.83
C ASN A 285 21.63 -4.03 -17.47
N TYR A 286 20.92 -3.15 -18.17
CA TYR A 286 21.47 -1.96 -18.83
C TYR A 286 21.19 -0.66 -18.07
N ARG A 287 20.45 -0.72 -16.97
CA ARG A 287 20.00 0.43 -16.18
C ARG A 287 20.97 0.77 -15.08
N SER A 288 21.25 -0.17 -14.20
CA SER A 288 21.84 0.07 -12.88
C SER A 288 23.31 -0.32 -12.81
N THR A 289 24.04 0.30 -11.88
CA THR A 289 25.40 -0.11 -11.50
C THR A 289 25.42 -1.49 -10.86
N GLN A 290 26.61 -2.14 -10.80
CA GLN A 290 26.74 -3.52 -10.33
C GLN A 290 26.29 -3.69 -8.88
N ASN A 291 26.65 -2.76 -7.99
CA ASN A 291 26.25 -2.84 -6.57
C ASN A 291 24.73 -2.84 -6.39
N ILE A 292 24.00 -2.00 -7.13
CA ILE A 292 22.53 -1.98 -7.10
C ILE A 292 21.95 -3.32 -7.57
N VAL A 293 22.49 -3.89 -8.65
CA VAL A 293 22.04 -5.17 -9.17
C VAL A 293 22.34 -6.32 -8.19
N ASN A 294 23.50 -6.29 -7.55
CA ASN A 294 23.91 -7.31 -6.59
C ASN A 294 23.00 -7.32 -5.35
N ILE A 295 22.66 -6.15 -4.80
CA ILE A 295 21.73 -6.12 -3.67
C ILE A 295 20.31 -6.54 -4.09
N ALA A 296 19.86 -6.17 -5.27
CA ALA A 296 18.56 -6.61 -5.77
C ALA A 296 18.49 -8.14 -5.88
N ASN A 297 19.58 -8.79 -6.37
CA ASN A 297 19.70 -10.23 -6.37
C ASN A 297 19.71 -10.84 -4.96
N SER A 298 20.43 -10.21 -4.01
CA SER A 298 20.51 -10.65 -2.62
C SER A 298 19.13 -10.64 -1.96
N ILE A 299 18.38 -9.55 -2.12
CA ILE A 299 17.03 -9.40 -1.59
C ILE A 299 16.11 -10.48 -2.14
N ILE A 300 16.01 -10.60 -3.48
CA ILE A 300 15.01 -11.46 -4.11
C ILE A 300 15.34 -12.96 -3.96
N ALA A 301 16.59 -13.32 -3.70
CA ALA A 301 17.01 -14.71 -3.48
C ALA A 301 16.32 -15.36 -2.25
N ASN A 302 15.78 -14.55 -1.33
CA ASN A 302 15.04 -15.01 -0.16
C ASN A 302 13.60 -15.46 -0.46
N ASN A 303 13.07 -15.14 -1.65
CA ASN A 303 11.78 -15.67 -2.11
C ASN A 303 11.97 -17.11 -2.60
N LYS A 304 11.02 -17.99 -2.29
CA LYS A 304 11.08 -19.40 -2.73
C LYS A 304 10.34 -19.62 -4.05
N ASP A 305 9.19 -18.94 -4.20
CA ASP A 305 8.35 -19.09 -5.39
C ASP A 305 8.79 -18.08 -6.45
N GLN A 306 9.79 -18.47 -7.27
CA GLN A 306 10.37 -17.62 -8.30
C GLN A 306 10.97 -18.40 -9.46
N LEU A 307 11.06 -17.74 -10.62
CA LEU A 307 11.77 -18.23 -11.79
C LEU A 307 13.29 -18.01 -11.60
N LYS A 308 14.08 -19.06 -11.74
CA LYS A 308 15.53 -18.96 -11.55
C LYS A 308 16.17 -18.09 -12.64
N LYS A 309 16.71 -16.95 -12.21
CA LYS A 309 17.51 -16.02 -13.02
C LYS A 309 18.56 -15.34 -12.15
N ARG A 310 19.65 -14.89 -12.76
CA ARG A 310 20.67 -14.08 -12.09
C ARG A 310 20.98 -12.85 -12.92
N VAL A 311 20.47 -11.72 -12.49
CA VAL A 311 20.68 -10.44 -13.18
C VAL A 311 22.11 -9.97 -12.93
N PHE A 312 22.81 -9.49 -13.97
CA PHE A 312 24.14 -8.91 -13.89
C PHE A 312 24.21 -7.61 -14.68
N SER A 313 25.17 -6.76 -14.33
CA SER A 313 25.43 -5.49 -15.04
C SER A 313 26.88 -5.42 -15.48
N GLU A 314 27.14 -4.94 -16.68
CA GLU A 314 28.47 -4.62 -17.22
C GLU A 314 28.84 -3.15 -17.00
N LYS A 315 27.96 -2.35 -16.37
CA LYS A 315 28.28 -1.00 -15.96
C LYS A 315 29.36 -1.00 -14.86
N GLU A 316 29.77 0.18 -14.45
CA GLU A 316 30.66 0.40 -13.32
C GLU A 316 30.14 -0.27 -12.04
N VAL A 317 31.04 -0.55 -11.10
CA VAL A 317 30.69 -1.12 -9.80
C VAL A 317 29.69 -0.22 -9.07
N GLY A 318 29.88 1.10 -9.18
CA GLY A 318 29.08 2.11 -8.53
C GLY A 318 29.35 2.26 -7.03
N ASP A 319 28.72 3.23 -6.40
CA ASP A 319 28.83 3.46 -4.96
C ASP A 319 28.20 2.31 -4.16
N LYS A 320 28.69 2.06 -2.95
CA LYS A 320 27.98 1.23 -1.98
C LYS A 320 26.65 1.90 -1.61
N ILE A 321 25.70 1.08 -1.20
CA ILE A 321 24.38 1.55 -0.81
C ILE A 321 24.44 2.18 0.57
N LYS A 322 24.25 3.49 0.64
CA LYS A 322 24.26 4.23 1.90
C LYS A 322 22.99 3.92 2.70
N VAL A 323 23.17 3.53 3.97
CA VAL A 323 22.08 3.35 4.93
C VAL A 323 22.12 4.48 5.96
N MET A 324 21.09 5.32 5.93
CA MET A 324 20.95 6.48 6.82
C MET A 324 20.04 6.10 8.00
N ARG A 325 20.53 6.30 9.21
CA ARG A 325 19.77 6.13 10.45
C ARG A 325 19.34 7.48 10.96
N ALA A 326 18.06 7.68 11.16
CA ALA A 326 17.50 8.87 11.79
C ALA A 326 16.92 8.53 13.18
N PHE A 327 16.81 9.53 14.04
CA PHE A 327 16.13 9.38 15.33
C PHE A 327 14.60 9.41 15.15
N SER A 328 14.09 10.31 14.30
CA SER A 328 12.66 10.45 14.01
C SER A 328 12.39 10.55 12.50
N ASP A 329 11.12 10.48 12.09
CA ASP A 329 10.69 10.67 10.70
C ASP A 329 10.98 12.08 10.17
N ASN A 330 10.92 13.10 11.01
CA ASN A 330 11.29 14.46 10.62
C ASN A 330 12.80 14.60 10.41
N GLU A 331 13.61 13.98 11.26
CA GLU A 331 15.06 13.92 11.03
C GLU A 331 15.38 13.12 9.77
N GLU A 332 14.67 12.01 9.52
CA GLU A 332 14.80 11.24 8.29
C GLU A 332 14.56 12.14 7.06
N GLY A 333 13.44 12.90 7.06
CA GLY A 333 13.14 13.85 6.01
C GLY A 333 14.23 14.90 5.81
N LYS A 334 14.76 15.46 6.92
CA LYS A 334 15.84 16.45 6.89
C LYS A 334 17.13 15.86 6.29
N LEU A 335 17.57 14.69 6.74
CA LEU A 335 18.77 14.03 6.23
C LEU A 335 18.67 13.70 4.73
N VAL A 336 17.50 13.25 4.29
CA VAL A 336 17.25 12.97 2.86
C VAL A 336 17.30 14.26 2.04
N ALA A 337 16.64 15.32 2.49
CA ALA A 337 16.63 16.59 1.79
C ALA A 337 18.04 17.24 1.72
N GLU A 338 18.81 17.15 2.81
CA GLU A 338 20.22 17.60 2.86
C GLU A 338 21.08 16.79 1.89
N ALA A 339 20.91 15.46 1.83
CA ALA A 339 21.64 14.59 0.92
C ALA A 339 21.34 14.92 -0.55
N ILE A 340 20.07 15.15 -0.90
CA ILE A 340 19.67 15.58 -2.25
C ILE A 340 20.31 16.93 -2.60
N MET A 341 20.27 17.90 -1.70
CA MET A 341 20.89 19.23 -1.93
C MET A 341 22.39 19.11 -2.12
N HIS A 342 23.05 18.27 -1.31
CA HIS A 342 24.49 18.02 -1.40
C HIS A 342 24.88 17.39 -2.74
N GLU A 343 24.19 16.31 -3.16
CA GLU A 343 24.44 15.63 -4.44
C GLU A 343 24.20 16.56 -5.63
N ARG A 344 23.12 17.34 -5.59
CA ARG A 344 22.82 18.34 -6.62
C ARG A 344 23.94 19.37 -6.74
N THR A 345 24.38 19.91 -5.61
CA THR A 345 25.38 21.00 -5.61
C THR A 345 26.77 20.48 -6.03
N THR A 346 27.15 19.29 -5.54
CA THR A 346 28.48 18.73 -5.81
C THR A 346 28.64 18.12 -7.19
N LYS A 347 27.56 17.49 -7.71
CA LYS A 347 27.58 16.77 -9.00
C LYS A 347 26.88 17.52 -10.13
N GLY A 348 26.31 18.70 -9.89
CA GLY A 348 25.60 19.50 -10.89
C GLY A 348 24.33 18.84 -11.43
N MET A 349 23.67 17.99 -10.63
CA MET A 349 22.47 17.25 -11.03
C MET A 349 21.25 18.15 -11.07
N ARG A 350 20.21 17.71 -11.78
CA ARG A 350 18.90 18.37 -11.83
C ARG A 350 17.98 17.78 -10.77
N TRP A 351 16.95 18.50 -10.38
CA TRP A 351 15.98 18.02 -9.40
C TRP A 351 15.23 16.76 -9.85
N HIS A 352 14.94 16.62 -11.15
CA HIS A 352 14.25 15.46 -11.69
C HIS A 352 15.09 14.18 -11.70
N ASP A 353 16.40 14.27 -11.43
CA ASP A 353 17.29 13.11 -11.30
C ASP A 353 17.08 12.37 -9.97
N PHE A 354 16.31 12.96 -9.04
CA PHE A 354 16.08 12.42 -7.70
C PHE A 354 14.65 11.92 -7.52
N ALA A 355 14.52 10.75 -6.90
CA ALA A 355 13.24 10.21 -6.45
C ALA A 355 13.28 9.77 -4.99
N ILE A 356 12.22 10.09 -4.23
CA ILE A 356 11.97 9.60 -2.89
C ILE A 356 10.82 8.60 -2.95
N LEU A 357 11.10 7.36 -2.57
CA LEU A 357 10.15 6.25 -2.64
C LEU A 357 9.77 5.82 -1.23
N TYR A 358 8.48 5.74 -0.96
CA TYR A 358 7.94 5.34 0.33
C TYR A 358 6.87 4.25 0.20
N ARG A 359 6.62 3.50 1.29
CA ARG A 359 5.65 2.39 1.31
C ARG A 359 4.21 2.89 1.33
N THR A 360 3.91 3.90 2.14
CA THR A 360 2.56 4.45 2.30
C THR A 360 2.55 5.96 2.06
N ASN A 361 1.41 6.46 1.60
CA ASN A 361 1.23 7.89 1.34
C ASN A 361 1.40 8.77 2.59
N ALA A 362 1.15 8.23 3.79
CA ALA A 362 1.32 8.97 5.04
C ALA A 362 2.76 9.47 5.23
N GLN A 363 3.76 8.67 4.82
CA GLN A 363 5.18 9.03 4.93
C GLN A 363 5.59 10.26 4.11
N SER A 364 4.76 10.72 3.16
CA SER A 364 5.11 11.90 2.36
C SER A 364 5.21 13.19 3.19
N ARG A 365 4.49 13.30 4.34
CA ARG A 365 4.44 14.51 5.15
C ARG A 365 5.83 14.98 5.56
N SER A 366 6.58 14.16 6.26
CA SER A 366 7.92 14.52 6.74
C SER A 366 8.89 14.87 5.60
N MET A 367 8.79 14.16 4.47
CA MET A 367 9.59 14.46 3.27
C MET A 367 9.18 15.79 2.62
N GLU A 368 7.89 16.05 2.47
CA GLU A 368 7.37 17.30 1.93
C GLU A 368 7.78 18.49 2.79
N GLU A 369 7.62 18.42 4.11
CA GLU A 369 7.99 19.46 5.04
C GLU A 369 9.51 19.77 5.00
N ALA A 370 10.33 18.72 4.96
CA ALA A 370 11.79 18.88 4.86
C ALA A 370 12.23 19.55 3.56
N LEU A 371 11.70 19.10 2.41
CA LEU A 371 12.00 19.69 1.11
C LEU A 371 11.57 21.15 1.03
N ARG A 372 10.40 21.50 1.56
CA ARG A 372 9.92 22.88 1.61
C ARG A 372 10.81 23.77 2.47
N LYS A 373 11.17 23.34 3.68
CA LYS A 373 12.09 24.07 4.57
C LYS A 373 13.43 24.39 3.89
N MET A 374 13.87 23.53 2.96
CA MET A 374 15.09 23.72 2.19
C MET A 374 14.88 24.44 0.84
N GLY A 375 13.65 24.86 0.53
CA GLY A 375 13.33 25.50 -0.76
C GLY A 375 13.53 24.57 -1.97
N THR A 376 13.45 23.25 -1.77
CA THR A 376 13.63 22.25 -2.83
C THR A 376 12.30 21.98 -3.53
N PRO A 377 12.19 22.22 -4.84
CA PRO A 377 10.97 21.95 -5.58
C PRO A 377 10.73 20.45 -5.70
N TYR A 378 9.50 20.01 -5.45
CA TYR A 378 9.12 18.60 -5.54
C TYR A 378 7.74 18.42 -6.19
N LYS A 379 7.49 17.20 -6.66
CA LYS A 379 6.20 16.79 -7.22
C LYS A 379 5.81 15.42 -6.71
N ILE A 380 4.54 15.28 -6.29
CA ILE A 380 3.99 14.00 -5.85
C ILE A 380 3.33 13.32 -7.04
N TYR A 381 3.74 12.09 -7.32
CA TYR A 381 3.17 11.25 -8.35
C TYR A 381 2.17 10.24 -7.77
N GLY A 382 0.99 10.16 -8.39
CA GLY A 382 -0.06 9.23 -7.99
C GLY A 382 -0.83 9.66 -6.74
N GLY A 383 -0.71 10.92 -6.32
CA GLY A 383 -1.41 11.46 -5.15
C GLY A 383 -1.48 12.97 -5.13
N LEU A 384 -2.24 13.50 -4.18
CA LEU A 384 -2.24 14.92 -3.81
C LEU A 384 -1.16 15.15 -2.75
N SER A 385 -0.64 16.38 -2.68
CA SER A 385 0.14 16.83 -1.53
C SER A 385 -0.59 16.50 -0.22
N PHE A 386 0.15 16.18 0.83
CA PHE A 386 -0.42 15.72 2.09
C PHE A 386 -1.54 16.63 2.59
N TYR A 387 -1.29 17.94 2.63
CA TYR A 387 -2.28 18.93 3.08
C TYR A 387 -3.41 19.22 2.09
N GLN A 388 -3.33 18.72 0.85
CA GLN A 388 -4.40 18.84 -0.14
C GLN A 388 -5.35 17.65 -0.15
N ARG A 389 -5.06 16.57 0.59
CA ARG A 389 -5.93 15.40 0.70
C ARG A 389 -7.25 15.77 1.34
N LYS A 390 -8.33 15.13 0.86
CA LYS A 390 -9.69 15.45 1.28
C LYS A 390 -9.87 15.35 2.79
N GLU A 391 -9.51 14.23 3.39
CA GLU A 391 -9.63 13.94 4.83
C GLU A 391 -8.82 14.93 5.68
N ILE A 392 -7.63 15.31 5.21
CA ILE A 392 -6.79 16.31 5.87
C ILE A 392 -7.45 17.68 5.83
N LYS A 393 -7.93 18.11 4.65
CA LYS A 393 -8.69 19.35 4.49
C LYS A 393 -9.97 19.38 5.33
N ASP A 394 -10.62 18.23 5.48
CA ASP A 394 -11.84 18.09 6.28
C ASP A 394 -11.53 18.34 7.77
N LEU A 395 -10.47 17.72 8.31
CA LEU A 395 -10.07 17.96 9.69
C LEU A 395 -9.54 19.39 9.91
N ILE A 396 -8.75 19.91 8.99
CA ILE A 396 -8.28 21.30 9.02
C ILE A 396 -9.46 22.29 8.98
N ALA A 397 -10.51 21.99 8.22
CA ALA A 397 -11.71 22.85 8.20
C ALA A 397 -12.42 22.89 9.56
N TYR A 398 -12.45 21.79 10.33
CA TYR A 398 -12.89 21.82 11.72
C TYR A 398 -12.01 22.70 12.60
N PHE A 399 -10.67 22.63 12.45
CA PHE A 399 -9.76 23.50 13.19
C PHE A 399 -10.01 24.96 12.85
N ARG A 400 -10.10 25.30 11.54
CA ARG A 400 -10.38 26.65 11.07
C ARG A 400 -11.68 27.21 11.66
N LEU A 401 -12.75 26.42 11.62
CA LEU A 401 -14.06 26.83 12.15
C LEU A 401 -14.04 27.00 13.67
N THR A 402 -13.19 26.27 14.38
CA THR A 402 -13.00 26.41 15.82
C THR A 402 -12.38 27.76 16.17
N PHE A 403 -11.40 28.24 15.42
CA PHE A 403 -10.73 29.52 15.66
C PHE A 403 -11.42 30.69 14.97
N ASN A 404 -12.00 30.45 13.79
CA ASN A 404 -12.77 31.47 13.06
C ASN A 404 -14.14 30.92 12.67
N PRO A 405 -15.17 31.13 13.50
CA PRO A 405 -16.53 30.70 13.23
C PRO A 405 -17.15 31.29 11.95
N ASN A 406 -16.61 32.43 11.51
CA ASN A 406 -17.09 33.13 10.32
C ASN A 406 -16.50 32.61 9.00
N ASP A 407 -15.68 31.51 9.05
CA ASP A 407 -15.16 30.85 7.88
C ASP A 407 -16.26 30.05 7.16
N GLU A 408 -16.92 30.70 6.22
CA GLU A 408 -18.05 30.15 5.46
C GLU A 408 -17.64 28.89 4.66
N GLU A 409 -16.45 28.87 4.08
CA GLU A 409 -15.97 27.72 3.29
C GLU A 409 -15.66 26.53 4.19
N ALA A 410 -15.08 26.74 5.37
CA ALA A 410 -14.91 25.69 6.35
C ALA A 410 -16.26 25.16 6.87
N LEU A 411 -17.22 26.08 7.12
CA LEU A 411 -18.57 25.72 7.54
C LEU A 411 -19.26 24.83 6.50
N LYS A 412 -19.33 25.25 5.23
CA LYS A 412 -19.93 24.49 4.14
C LYS A 412 -19.33 23.09 4.02
N ARG A 413 -18.00 23.00 4.22
CA ARG A 413 -17.27 21.75 4.07
C ARG A 413 -17.62 20.72 5.13
N VAL A 414 -17.80 21.14 6.40
CA VAL A 414 -17.88 20.20 7.53
C VAL A 414 -19.25 20.10 8.20
N ILE A 415 -20.18 21.00 7.92
CA ILE A 415 -21.49 21.03 8.60
C ILE A 415 -22.26 19.71 8.46
N ASN A 416 -22.14 19.02 7.34
CA ASN A 416 -22.74 17.70 7.07
C ASN A 416 -21.72 16.58 6.86
N TYR A 417 -20.48 16.76 7.23
CA TYR A 417 -19.47 15.72 7.17
C TYR A 417 -18.74 15.53 8.49
N PRO A 418 -18.84 14.33 9.13
CA PRO A 418 -19.69 13.17 8.80
C PRO A 418 -21.18 13.49 8.73
N ARG A 419 -21.97 12.63 8.11
CA ARG A 419 -23.40 12.88 7.85
C ARG A 419 -24.19 13.23 9.11
N ARG A 420 -24.87 14.40 9.11
CA ARG A 420 -25.72 14.90 10.20
C ARG A 420 -27.17 15.17 9.79
N GLY A 421 -27.53 14.82 8.55
CA GLY A 421 -28.86 15.11 7.99
C GLY A 421 -29.06 16.59 7.61
N ILE A 422 -27.97 17.34 7.43
CA ILE A 422 -28.00 18.75 6.99
C ILE A 422 -27.66 18.76 5.49
N GLY A 423 -28.67 18.77 4.64
CA GLY A 423 -28.51 18.79 3.18
C GLY A 423 -28.18 20.15 2.61
N ASP A 424 -27.76 20.18 1.33
CA ASP A 424 -27.35 21.39 0.61
C ASP A 424 -28.41 22.49 0.64
N THR A 425 -29.70 22.13 0.50
CA THR A 425 -30.81 23.08 0.62
C THR A 425 -30.89 23.76 1.97
N THR A 426 -30.44 23.12 3.05
CA THR A 426 -30.38 23.72 4.37
C THR A 426 -29.20 24.66 4.48
N ILE A 427 -28.06 24.29 3.89
CA ILE A 427 -26.85 25.14 3.83
C ILE A 427 -27.18 26.41 3.05
N ASP A 428 -27.85 26.29 1.90
CA ASP A 428 -28.28 27.44 1.11
C ASP A 428 -29.21 28.37 1.92
N ARG A 429 -30.17 27.80 2.67
CA ARG A 429 -31.05 28.59 3.54
C ARG A 429 -30.29 29.31 4.64
N ILE A 430 -29.30 28.69 5.26
CA ILE A 430 -28.44 29.34 6.26
C ILE A 430 -27.76 30.57 5.65
N ILE A 431 -27.18 30.42 4.46
CA ILE A 431 -26.45 31.50 3.77
C ILE A 431 -27.42 32.62 3.37
N VAL A 432 -28.58 32.28 2.80
CA VAL A 432 -29.60 33.27 2.40
C VAL A 432 -30.13 34.00 3.63
N SER A 433 -30.42 33.30 4.73
CA SER A 433 -30.90 33.92 5.97
C SER A 433 -29.84 34.85 6.60
N ALA A 434 -28.57 34.47 6.54
CA ALA A 434 -27.46 35.29 6.98
C ALA A 434 -27.39 36.60 6.18
N SER A 435 -27.45 36.49 4.84
CA SER A 435 -27.42 37.66 3.96
C SER A 435 -28.63 38.58 4.14
N GLN A 436 -29.84 38.02 4.30
CA GLN A 436 -31.09 38.79 4.47
C GLN A 436 -31.16 39.54 5.80
N ASN A 437 -30.49 39.02 6.84
CA ASN A 437 -30.50 39.65 8.18
C ASN A 437 -29.21 40.40 8.48
N GLU A 438 -28.28 40.49 7.51
CA GLU A 438 -26.96 41.17 7.69
C GLU A 438 -26.15 40.61 8.87
N ILE A 439 -26.21 39.28 9.08
CA ILE A 439 -25.51 38.53 10.13
C ILE A 439 -24.62 37.44 9.49
N THR A 440 -23.75 36.87 10.30
CA THR A 440 -22.89 35.76 9.80
C THR A 440 -23.66 34.44 9.73
N PRO A 441 -23.27 33.51 8.84
CA PRO A 441 -23.85 32.17 8.80
C PRO A 441 -23.75 31.42 10.13
N PHE A 442 -22.71 31.69 10.92
CA PHE A 442 -22.53 31.10 12.24
C PHE A 442 -23.57 31.65 13.27
N GLU A 443 -23.94 32.90 13.20
CA GLU A 443 -25.00 33.47 14.04
C GLU A 443 -26.37 32.87 13.73
N VAL A 444 -26.63 32.52 12.46
CA VAL A 444 -27.82 31.76 12.05
C VAL A 444 -27.84 30.38 12.70
N ILE A 445 -26.70 29.65 12.68
CA ILE A 445 -26.64 28.26 13.22
C ILE A 445 -26.61 28.21 14.74
N ILE A 446 -26.22 29.28 15.44
CA ILE A 446 -26.37 29.41 16.90
C ILE A 446 -27.85 29.53 17.29
N ASN A 447 -28.65 30.24 16.51
CA ASN A 447 -30.06 30.47 16.77
C ASN A 447 -30.94 29.81 15.66
N PRO A 448 -30.80 28.51 15.39
CA PRO A 448 -31.41 27.90 14.20
C PRO A 448 -32.94 27.95 14.26
N ALA A 449 -33.57 27.92 15.45
CA ALA A 449 -35.02 27.98 15.60
C ALA A 449 -35.64 29.27 15.09
N LYS A 450 -34.86 30.36 15.00
CA LYS A 450 -35.30 31.66 14.49
C LYS A 450 -35.35 31.72 12.96
N TYR A 451 -34.45 30.94 12.31
CA TYR A 451 -34.19 31.09 10.88
C TYR A 451 -34.47 29.81 10.06
N LEU A 452 -34.62 28.64 10.70
CA LEU A 452 -34.80 27.36 10.07
C LEU A 452 -35.97 26.59 10.67
N ASP A 453 -36.65 25.82 9.84
CA ASP A 453 -37.82 25.05 10.26
C ASP A 453 -37.50 23.66 10.79
N GLY A 454 -38.24 23.22 11.82
CA GLY A 454 -38.44 21.84 12.24
C GLY A 454 -37.21 21.00 12.57
N ARG A 455 -37.16 19.76 12.05
CA ARG A 455 -36.15 18.73 12.37
C ARG A 455 -34.69 19.17 12.05
N THR A 456 -34.55 19.98 11.02
CA THR A 456 -33.25 20.48 10.54
C THR A 456 -32.64 21.48 11.55
N SER A 457 -33.49 22.28 12.21
CA SER A 457 -33.06 23.24 13.26
C SER A 457 -32.31 22.53 14.41
N ALA A 458 -32.79 21.36 14.84
CA ALA A 458 -32.14 20.59 15.90
C ALA A 458 -30.75 20.07 15.48
N SER A 459 -30.61 19.53 14.26
CA SER A 459 -29.32 19.06 13.75
C SER A 459 -28.29 20.18 13.61
N VAL A 460 -28.72 21.34 13.12
CA VAL A 460 -27.87 22.53 12.99
C VAL A 460 -27.49 23.07 14.36
N GLY A 461 -28.41 23.10 15.33
CA GLY A 461 -28.15 23.50 16.70
C GLY A 461 -27.13 22.58 17.40
N ASN A 462 -27.25 21.27 17.23
CA ASN A 462 -26.28 20.30 17.75
C ASN A 462 -24.87 20.53 17.16
N PHE A 463 -24.80 20.81 15.86
CA PHE A 463 -23.54 21.15 15.22
C PHE A 463 -22.93 22.44 15.79
N SER A 464 -23.72 23.50 15.97
CA SER A 464 -23.22 24.77 16.53
C SER A 464 -22.71 24.58 17.96
N MET A 465 -23.43 23.84 18.82
CA MET A 465 -23.00 23.52 20.18
C MET A 465 -21.67 22.74 20.19
N MET A 466 -21.50 21.80 19.25
CA MET A 466 -20.24 21.07 19.12
C MET A 466 -19.07 22.00 18.79
N ILE A 467 -19.23 22.91 17.83
CA ILE A 467 -18.18 23.90 17.48
C ILE A 467 -17.87 24.85 18.67
N GLN A 468 -18.91 25.34 19.36
CA GLN A 468 -18.73 26.17 20.56
C GLN A 468 -17.98 25.43 21.69
N SER A 469 -18.26 24.11 21.84
CA SER A 469 -17.51 23.27 22.77
C SER A 469 -16.02 23.20 22.38
N PHE A 470 -15.71 23.05 21.10
CA PHE A 470 -14.33 23.06 20.63
C PHE A 470 -13.62 24.39 20.92
N GLN A 471 -14.31 25.52 20.72
CA GLN A 471 -13.77 26.85 21.02
C GLN A 471 -13.40 27.05 22.49
N VAL A 472 -14.15 26.42 23.38
CA VAL A 472 -13.87 26.50 24.83
C VAL A 472 -12.68 25.61 25.19
N ILE A 473 -12.68 24.38 24.68
CA ILE A 473 -11.70 23.35 25.04
C ILE A 473 -10.31 23.70 24.51
N THR A 474 -10.20 24.24 23.30
CA THR A 474 -8.90 24.61 22.69
C THR A 474 -8.13 25.65 23.47
N LYS A 475 -8.78 26.45 24.35
CA LYS A 475 -8.11 27.45 25.19
C LYS A 475 -7.31 26.83 26.34
N SER A 476 -7.57 25.60 26.72
CA SER A 476 -6.99 24.95 27.89
C SER A 476 -6.12 23.73 27.56
N LEU A 477 -6.17 23.26 26.34
CA LEU A 477 -5.45 22.04 25.88
C LEU A 477 -4.23 22.41 25.03
N THR A 478 -3.26 21.49 24.99
CA THR A 478 -2.16 21.55 24.02
C THR A 478 -2.68 21.38 22.59
N ALA A 479 -1.89 21.78 21.58
CA ALA A 479 -2.29 21.63 20.19
C ALA A 479 -2.72 20.20 19.84
N TYR A 480 -1.98 19.21 20.33
CA TYR A 480 -2.30 17.80 20.08
C TYR A 480 -3.59 17.36 20.77
N GLU A 481 -3.76 17.68 22.05
CA GLU A 481 -4.97 17.30 22.79
C GLU A 481 -6.22 17.95 22.18
N ALA A 482 -6.12 19.22 21.77
CA ALA A 482 -7.19 19.93 21.09
C ALA A 482 -7.52 19.29 19.73
N ALA A 483 -6.52 19.01 18.92
CA ALA A 483 -6.69 18.39 17.61
C ALA A 483 -7.31 16.98 17.73
N LEU A 484 -6.84 16.16 18.66
CA LEU A 484 -7.36 14.83 18.91
C LEU A 484 -8.82 14.89 19.40
N HIS A 485 -9.12 15.80 20.32
CA HIS A 485 -10.48 16.02 20.83
C HIS A 485 -11.44 16.39 19.69
N ILE A 486 -11.05 17.32 18.83
CA ILE A 486 -11.85 17.74 17.67
C ILE A 486 -12.04 16.56 16.70
N ALA A 487 -10.99 15.82 16.37
CA ALA A 487 -11.05 14.69 15.45
C ALA A 487 -11.99 13.58 15.95
N GLN A 488 -12.00 13.32 17.27
CA GLN A 488 -12.87 12.32 17.91
C GLN A 488 -14.32 12.78 17.98
N HIS A 489 -14.56 13.98 18.53
CA HIS A 489 -15.92 14.47 18.83
C HIS A 489 -16.65 15.04 17.61
N SER A 490 -15.92 15.39 16.53
CA SER A 490 -16.55 15.63 15.22
C SER A 490 -17.14 14.37 14.59
N GLY A 491 -16.74 13.20 15.05
CA GLY A 491 -17.10 11.91 14.47
C GLY A 491 -16.25 11.49 13.26
N LEU A 492 -15.30 12.33 12.82
CA LEU A 492 -14.47 12.07 11.62
C LEU A 492 -13.61 10.81 11.77
N LEU A 493 -12.92 10.66 12.93
CA LEU A 493 -12.11 9.46 13.18
C LEU A 493 -12.94 8.18 13.17
N LYS A 494 -14.17 8.23 13.70
CA LYS A 494 -15.08 7.09 13.73
C LYS A 494 -15.53 6.73 12.33
N ASP A 495 -15.94 7.70 11.52
CA ASP A 495 -16.40 7.52 10.15
C ASP A 495 -15.30 6.86 9.28
N LEU A 496 -14.05 7.35 9.39
CA LEU A 496 -12.91 6.79 8.67
C LEU A 496 -12.50 5.40 9.19
N TYR A 497 -12.57 5.16 10.49
CA TYR A 497 -12.24 3.86 11.08
C TYR A 497 -13.25 2.76 10.70
N GLU A 498 -14.51 3.11 10.52
CA GLU A 498 -15.57 2.19 10.08
C GLU A 498 -15.44 1.80 8.59
N ASP A 499 -14.77 2.62 7.76
CA ASP A 499 -14.45 2.29 6.37
C ASP A 499 -13.25 1.34 6.27
N LYS A 500 -13.55 0.03 6.17
CA LYS A 500 -12.52 -1.04 6.06
C LYS A 500 -11.97 -1.23 4.64
N SER A 501 -12.31 -0.37 3.69
CA SER A 501 -11.68 -0.38 2.36
C SER A 501 -10.20 0.02 2.47
N VAL A 502 -9.39 -0.38 1.50
CA VAL A 502 -7.98 0.05 1.41
C VAL A 502 -7.88 1.58 1.39
N GLU A 503 -8.82 2.24 0.72
CA GLU A 503 -8.89 3.69 0.65
C GLU A 503 -9.27 4.32 2.01
N GLY A 504 -10.24 3.72 2.73
CA GLY A 504 -10.63 4.15 4.08
C GLY A 504 -9.49 4.00 5.08
N LEU A 505 -8.77 2.88 5.05
CA LEU A 505 -7.57 2.68 5.87
C LEU A 505 -6.49 3.72 5.58
N ASN A 506 -6.20 4.00 4.31
CA ASN A 506 -5.24 5.04 3.93
C ASN A 506 -5.65 6.44 4.43
N ARG A 507 -6.94 6.78 4.35
CA ARG A 507 -7.46 8.05 4.87
C ARG A 507 -7.33 8.14 6.39
N TYR A 508 -7.63 7.05 7.08
CA TYR A 508 -7.45 6.98 8.53
C TYR A 508 -5.98 7.16 8.92
N GLU A 509 -5.05 6.47 8.24
CA GLU A 509 -3.60 6.62 8.44
C GLU A 509 -3.15 8.06 8.19
N ASN A 510 -3.67 8.72 7.15
CA ASN A 510 -3.35 10.13 6.87
C ASN A 510 -3.78 11.06 8.03
N ILE A 511 -4.97 10.85 8.61
CA ILE A 511 -5.41 11.61 9.80
C ILE A 511 -4.50 11.33 11.00
N GLN A 512 -4.14 10.06 11.24
CA GLN A 512 -3.22 9.72 12.32
C GLN A 512 -1.85 10.39 12.12
N GLU A 513 -1.37 10.45 10.89
CA GLU A 513 -0.11 11.12 10.57
C GLU A 513 -0.17 12.64 10.79
N LEU A 514 -1.30 13.28 10.47
CA LEU A 514 -1.50 14.69 10.82
C LEU A 514 -1.47 14.90 12.34
N LEU A 515 -2.18 14.06 13.10
CA LEU A 515 -2.20 14.12 14.56
C LEU A 515 -0.81 13.88 15.17
N ASN A 516 -0.03 12.95 14.60
CA ASN A 516 1.35 12.73 15.02
C ASN A 516 2.23 13.97 14.77
N GLY A 517 2.09 14.62 13.61
CA GLY A 517 2.78 15.87 13.30
C GLY A 517 2.43 17.01 14.26
N ILE A 518 1.14 17.12 14.67
CA ILE A 518 0.71 18.09 15.68
C ILE A 518 1.30 17.74 17.06
N LYS A 519 1.40 16.44 17.40
CA LYS A 519 2.01 16.02 18.66
C LYS A 519 3.48 16.40 18.73
N GLU A 520 4.20 16.12 17.66
CA GLU A 520 5.62 16.50 17.53
C GLU A 520 5.81 18.01 17.62
N PHE A 521 4.95 18.81 16.94
CA PHE A 521 4.92 20.26 17.08
C PHE A 521 4.72 20.69 18.53
N SER A 522 3.81 20.05 19.27
CA SER A 522 3.52 20.35 20.68
C SER A 522 4.71 20.06 21.61
N GLU A 523 5.59 19.13 21.24
CA GLU A 523 6.75 18.70 22.04
C GLU A 523 8.04 19.47 21.70
N ARG A 524 8.07 20.27 20.63
CA ARG A 524 9.23 21.06 20.24
C ARG A 524 9.62 22.04 21.34
N GLU A 525 10.92 22.09 21.68
CA GLU A 525 11.45 22.99 22.72
C GLU A 525 11.78 24.40 22.19
N ASP A 526 11.97 24.52 20.86
CA ASP A 526 12.34 25.77 20.19
C ASP A 526 11.16 26.73 19.91
N ILE A 527 9.94 26.33 20.27
CA ILE A 527 8.71 27.15 20.09
C ILE A 527 8.09 27.46 21.44
N GLU A 528 7.89 28.77 21.71
CA GLU A 528 7.27 29.23 22.95
C GLU A 528 5.73 29.01 22.95
N GLU A 529 5.06 29.35 21.84
CA GLU A 529 3.61 29.20 21.69
C GLU A 529 3.30 27.91 20.95
N LYS A 530 2.71 26.94 21.63
CA LYS A 530 2.43 25.58 21.15
C LYS A 530 0.93 25.30 20.91
N GLY A 531 0.17 26.35 20.59
CA GLY A 531 -1.26 26.28 20.34
C GLY A 531 -1.59 25.67 18.98
N LEU A 532 -2.78 25.10 18.85
CA LEU A 532 -3.26 24.55 17.57
C LEU A 532 -3.44 25.66 16.51
N ASP A 533 -3.73 26.90 16.92
CA ASP A 533 -3.79 28.05 16.06
C ASP A 533 -2.43 28.43 15.45
N VAL A 534 -1.33 28.30 16.22
CA VAL A 534 0.03 28.50 15.71
C VAL A 534 0.40 27.44 14.70
N PHE A 535 0.09 26.17 14.99
CA PHE A 535 0.27 25.09 14.03
C PHE A 535 -0.50 25.34 12.73
N MET A 536 -1.73 25.86 12.83
CA MET A 536 -2.54 26.20 11.66
C MET A 536 -1.95 27.35 10.82
N GLN A 537 -1.28 28.31 11.46
CA GLN A 537 -0.56 29.38 10.74
C GLN A 537 0.63 28.82 9.98
N ASP A 538 1.41 27.91 10.57
CA ASP A 538 2.51 27.22 9.90
C ASP A 538 2.02 26.47 8.65
N ILE A 539 0.91 25.72 8.76
CA ILE A 539 0.31 25.01 7.62
C ILE A 539 -0.16 25.97 6.53
N ALA A 540 -0.81 27.09 6.90
CA ALA A 540 -1.33 28.06 5.93
C ALA A 540 -0.19 28.66 5.08
N LEU A 541 0.98 28.87 5.66
CA LEU A 541 2.16 29.32 4.93
C LEU A 541 2.71 28.22 4.02
N LEU A 542 2.63 26.95 4.44
CA LEU A 542 3.11 25.79 3.67
C LEU A 542 2.22 25.46 2.44
N THR A 543 0.91 25.73 2.51
CA THR A 543 -0.03 25.34 1.46
C THR A 543 -0.14 26.33 0.29
N ASN A 544 0.33 27.55 0.43
CA ASN A 544 0.26 28.56 -0.62
C ASN A 544 1.26 28.35 -1.77
N ASP A 545 2.35 27.60 -1.54
CA ASP A 545 3.39 27.35 -2.54
C ASP A 545 3.03 26.21 -3.54
N ASP A 546 1.99 25.42 -3.28
CA ASP A 546 1.61 24.26 -4.11
C ASP A 546 0.84 24.60 -5.42
N ASN A 547 0.56 25.86 -5.69
CA ASN A 547 -0.31 26.28 -6.81
C ASN A 547 0.38 26.45 -8.18
N ASP A 548 1.68 26.17 -8.31
CA ASP A 548 2.39 26.33 -9.58
C ASP A 548 2.20 25.12 -10.50
N LYS A 549 1.33 25.29 -11.50
CA LYS A 549 0.89 24.29 -12.48
C LYS A 549 1.88 24.05 -13.62
N ASN A 550 3.18 24.15 -13.44
CA ASN A 550 4.15 23.89 -14.50
C ASN A 550 4.38 22.37 -14.65
N LYS A 551 3.84 21.78 -15.71
CA LYS A 551 3.98 20.35 -16.05
C LYS A 551 5.42 19.90 -16.35
N ASP A 552 6.31 20.82 -16.69
CA ASP A 552 7.70 20.58 -17.09
C ASP A 552 8.72 21.14 -16.09
N ALA A 553 8.31 21.41 -14.85
CA ALA A 553 9.21 21.93 -13.84
C ALA A 553 10.24 20.86 -13.42
N ASP A 554 11.50 21.28 -13.30
CA ASP A 554 12.57 20.46 -12.74
C ASP A 554 12.30 20.27 -11.24
N THR A 555 11.85 19.09 -10.83
CA THR A 555 11.37 18.79 -9.45
C THR A 555 11.80 17.41 -8.97
N VAL A 556 12.06 17.27 -7.68
CA VAL A 556 12.25 15.98 -7.01
C VAL A 556 10.94 15.18 -7.07
N SER A 557 11.02 13.92 -7.45
CA SER A 557 9.86 13.03 -7.56
C SER A 557 9.57 12.32 -6.22
N LEU A 558 8.38 12.52 -5.66
CA LEU A 558 7.89 11.83 -4.47
C LEU A 558 6.78 10.86 -4.87
N MET A 559 6.88 9.59 -4.48
CA MET A 559 5.86 8.61 -4.83
C MET A 559 5.92 7.35 -3.97
N THR A 560 4.81 6.60 -3.94
CA THR A 560 4.86 5.26 -3.38
C THR A 560 5.70 4.34 -4.27
N ILE A 561 6.28 3.29 -3.68
CA ILE A 561 7.04 2.29 -4.44
C ILE A 561 6.18 1.66 -5.54
N HIS A 562 4.89 1.41 -5.29
CA HIS A 562 3.97 0.89 -6.32
C HIS A 562 3.84 1.82 -7.53
N SER A 563 3.79 3.14 -7.28
CA SER A 563 3.71 4.14 -8.37
C SER A 563 5.01 4.27 -9.16
N SER A 564 6.14 3.84 -8.59
CA SER A 564 7.45 3.91 -9.25
C SER A 564 7.69 2.76 -10.25
N LYS A 565 6.82 1.74 -10.26
CA LYS A 565 6.96 0.62 -11.21
C LYS A 565 6.90 1.13 -12.65
N GLY A 566 7.89 0.73 -13.46
CA GLY A 566 8.05 1.20 -14.85
C GLY A 566 8.81 2.52 -15.00
N LEU A 567 9.15 3.21 -13.90
CA LEU A 567 9.99 4.42 -13.92
C LEU A 567 11.44 4.08 -13.58
N GLU A 568 12.35 5.05 -13.81
CA GLU A 568 13.78 4.94 -13.48
C GLU A 568 14.34 6.33 -13.18
N PHE A 569 15.30 6.41 -12.25
CA PHE A 569 15.87 7.66 -11.80
C PHE A 569 17.38 7.50 -11.53
N PRO A 570 18.21 8.48 -11.87
CA PRO A 570 19.65 8.47 -11.54
C PRO A 570 19.93 8.21 -10.06
N GLN A 571 19.18 8.84 -9.15
CA GLN A 571 19.30 8.67 -7.71
C GLN A 571 17.97 8.40 -7.04
N VAL A 572 17.93 7.37 -6.22
CA VAL A 572 16.73 6.92 -5.50
C VAL A 572 16.99 6.87 -4.00
N TYR A 573 16.05 7.42 -3.25
CA TYR A 573 15.98 7.35 -1.80
C TYR A 573 14.77 6.48 -1.41
N VAL A 574 15.02 5.35 -0.74
CA VAL A 574 13.97 4.47 -0.20
C VAL A 574 13.87 4.74 1.29
N VAL A 575 12.77 5.33 1.73
CA VAL A 575 12.61 5.84 3.09
C VAL A 575 11.66 4.99 3.93
N GLY A 576 11.87 5.00 5.26
CA GLY A 576 11.04 4.28 6.21
C GLY A 576 11.19 2.77 6.14
N LEU A 577 12.42 2.27 5.97
CA LEU A 577 12.71 0.83 5.95
C LEU A 577 12.75 0.26 7.37
N GLU A 578 11.56 0.10 7.97
CA GLU A 578 11.34 -0.28 9.38
C GLU A 578 10.38 -1.44 9.50
N GLU A 579 10.53 -2.27 10.54
CA GLU A 579 9.57 -3.32 10.87
C GLU A 579 8.17 -2.73 11.11
N ASN A 580 7.14 -3.44 10.67
CA ASN A 580 5.73 -3.04 10.74
C ASN A 580 5.32 -1.82 9.90
N LEU A 581 6.27 -1.23 9.15
CA LEU A 581 6.04 -0.19 8.15
C LEU A 581 6.41 -0.72 6.75
N PHE A 582 7.63 -1.21 6.59
CA PHE A 582 8.10 -1.86 5.38
C PHE A 582 9.10 -2.98 5.75
N PRO A 583 8.64 -4.25 5.86
CA PRO A 583 7.32 -4.78 5.47
C PRO A 583 6.19 -4.28 6.38
N SER A 584 4.96 -4.21 5.81
CA SER A 584 3.78 -3.81 6.56
C SER A 584 3.40 -4.87 7.60
N GLN A 585 2.82 -4.46 8.73
CA GLN A 585 2.42 -5.38 9.79
C GLN A 585 1.44 -6.47 9.28
N MET A 586 0.57 -6.12 8.34
CA MET A 586 -0.40 -7.08 7.78
C MET A 586 0.28 -8.19 6.98
N SER A 587 1.35 -7.87 6.26
CA SER A 587 2.08 -8.81 5.41
C SER A 587 2.91 -9.83 6.19
N LEU A 588 3.08 -9.64 7.50
CA LEU A 588 3.81 -10.59 8.34
C LEU A 588 3.00 -11.86 8.67
N ASN A 589 1.70 -11.86 8.40
CA ASN A 589 0.80 -12.96 8.74
C ASN A 589 0.88 -14.14 7.75
N SER A 590 1.32 -13.90 6.52
CA SER A 590 1.48 -14.95 5.53
C SER A 590 2.84 -14.85 4.82
N ARG A 591 3.36 -16.02 4.43
CA ARG A 591 4.60 -16.07 3.66
C ARG A 591 4.46 -15.42 2.30
N SER A 592 3.33 -15.62 1.62
CA SER A 592 3.08 -15.06 0.29
C SER A 592 3.08 -13.52 0.31
N ASP A 593 2.49 -12.93 1.36
CA ASP A 593 2.42 -11.49 1.52
C ASP A 593 3.79 -10.88 1.85
N LEU A 594 4.58 -11.57 2.69
CA LEU A 594 5.95 -11.16 2.96
C LEU A 594 6.84 -11.26 1.70
N GLU A 595 6.66 -12.29 0.88
CA GLU A 595 7.35 -12.41 -0.40
C GLU A 595 6.92 -11.32 -1.40
N GLU A 596 5.66 -10.85 -1.36
CA GLU A 596 5.21 -9.69 -2.14
C GLU A 596 5.84 -8.38 -1.66
N GLU A 597 5.92 -8.14 -0.35
CA GLU A 597 6.63 -6.98 0.21
C GLU A 597 8.13 -7.00 -0.16
N ARG A 598 8.75 -8.19 -0.22
CA ARG A 598 10.14 -8.32 -0.68
C ARG A 598 10.27 -8.00 -2.18
N ARG A 599 9.32 -8.42 -3.01
CA ARG A 599 9.26 -7.99 -4.42
C ARG A 599 9.06 -6.48 -4.55
N LEU A 600 8.29 -5.89 -3.64
CA LEU A 600 8.13 -4.44 -3.61
C LEU A 600 9.46 -3.74 -3.28
N PHE A 601 10.24 -4.28 -2.35
CA PHE A 601 11.57 -3.76 -2.06
C PHE A 601 12.55 -3.96 -3.23
N TYR A 602 12.50 -5.11 -3.89
CA TYR A 602 13.22 -5.34 -5.14
C TYR A 602 12.86 -4.31 -6.22
N VAL A 603 11.56 -3.99 -6.38
CA VAL A 603 11.13 -2.96 -7.31
C VAL A 603 11.73 -1.61 -6.93
N ALA A 604 11.68 -1.21 -5.65
CA ALA A 604 12.24 0.07 -5.19
C ALA A 604 13.73 0.18 -5.51
N THR A 605 14.52 -0.85 -5.21
CA THR A 605 15.96 -0.87 -5.46
C THR A 605 16.31 -0.78 -6.94
N THR A 606 15.54 -1.47 -7.78
CA THR A 606 15.75 -1.51 -9.24
C THR A 606 15.26 -0.26 -9.98
N ARG A 607 14.72 0.75 -9.28
CA ARG A 607 14.42 2.07 -9.87
C ARG A 607 15.67 2.93 -10.01
N ALA A 608 16.71 2.65 -9.21
CA ALA A 608 17.96 3.41 -9.23
C ALA A 608 18.84 3.02 -10.42
N GLU A 609 19.40 4.05 -11.09
CA GLU A 609 20.38 3.87 -12.16
C GLU A 609 21.81 3.89 -11.58
N SER A 610 22.16 4.97 -10.87
CA SER A 610 23.53 5.24 -10.44
C SER A 610 23.72 5.13 -8.93
N LYS A 611 22.76 5.62 -8.14
CA LYS A 611 22.88 5.65 -6.69
C LYS A 611 21.58 5.30 -5.98
N LEU A 612 21.70 4.48 -4.95
CA LEU A 612 20.61 4.10 -4.04
C LEU A 612 21.00 4.48 -2.62
N THR A 613 20.09 5.15 -1.94
CA THR A 613 20.17 5.44 -0.51
C THR A 613 18.95 4.88 0.19
N ILE A 614 19.14 4.23 1.33
CA ILE A 614 18.08 3.66 2.15
C ILE A 614 18.08 4.40 3.48
N SER A 615 16.89 4.68 4.04
CA SER A 615 16.81 5.30 5.36
C SER A 615 15.76 4.65 6.24
N TYR A 616 15.94 4.78 7.56
CA TYR A 616 14.98 4.36 8.58
C TYR A 616 15.07 5.24 9.81
N ALA A 617 13.94 5.41 10.53
CA ALA A 617 13.90 6.09 11.80
C ALA A 617 13.89 5.08 12.97
N THR A 618 14.49 5.44 14.10
CA THR A 618 14.50 4.61 15.32
C THR A 618 13.33 4.88 16.23
N SER A 619 12.60 5.97 16.01
CA SER A 619 11.35 6.27 16.71
C SER A 619 10.37 7.01 15.80
N ARG A 620 9.08 6.76 16.02
CA ARG A 620 7.98 7.47 15.35
C ARG A 620 6.85 7.72 16.33
N PHE A 621 6.15 8.83 16.14
CA PHE A 621 4.87 8.97 16.79
C PHE A 621 3.83 8.06 16.13
N LYS A 622 3.13 7.27 16.94
CA LYS A 622 1.99 6.46 16.48
C LYS A 622 0.89 6.53 17.52
N PHE A 623 -0.31 6.96 17.11
CA PHE A 623 -1.45 7.17 18.00
C PHE A 623 -1.13 8.09 19.18
N GLY A 624 -0.31 9.14 18.96
CA GLY A 624 0.08 10.11 19.96
C GLY A 624 1.12 9.63 20.98
N THR A 625 1.69 8.46 20.79
CA THR A 625 2.79 7.94 21.62
C THR A 625 4.04 7.75 20.79
N LEU A 626 5.19 8.09 21.37
CA LEU A 626 6.49 7.82 20.76
C LEU A 626 6.78 6.32 20.89
N ILE A 627 6.88 5.63 19.78
CA ILE A 627 7.25 4.22 19.73
C ILE A 627 8.67 4.05 19.21
N SER A 628 9.39 3.07 19.74
CA SER A 628 10.67 2.64 19.18
C SER A 628 10.41 1.80 17.94
N CYS A 629 11.13 2.11 16.86
CA CYS A 629 11.11 1.38 15.61
C CYS A 629 12.39 0.56 15.45
N GLU A 630 12.26 -0.65 14.96
CA GLU A 630 13.39 -1.51 14.60
C GLU A 630 13.66 -1.37 13.09
N PRO A 631 14.91 -1.45 12.64
CA PRO A 631 15.20 -1.50 11.21
C PRO A 631 14.50 -2.71 10.58
N SER A 632 14.09 -2.56 9.34
CA SER A 632 13.44 -3.62 8.57
C SER A 632 14.32 -4.86 8.46
N ARG A 633 13.72 -6.05 8.61
CA ARG A 633 14.38 -7.33 8.32
C ARG A 633 14.96 -7.42 6.91
N PHE A 634 14.46 -6.64 5.98
CA PHE A 634 14.98 -6.59 4.61
C PHE A 634 16.41 -6.03 4.55
N LEU A 635 16.85 -5.24 5.54
CA LEU A 635 18.24 -4.81 5.62
C LEU A 635 19.20 -5.97 5.95
N ASP A 636 18.74 -6.94 6.76
CA ASP A 636 19.52 -8.13 7.09
C ASP A 636 19.62 -9.12 5.90
N GLU A 637 18.76 -8.97 4.90
CA GLU A 637 18.76 -9.78 3.67
C GLU A 637 19.74 -9.26 2.63
N ILE A 638 20.32 -8.08 2.83
CA ILE A 638 21.34 -7.49 1.96
C ILE A 638 22.71 -7.95 2.42
N ASP A 639 23.55 -8.41 1.49
CA ASP A 639 24.93 -8.74 1.78
C ASP A 639 25.69 -7.49 2.27
N PRO A 640 26.23 -7.51 3.50
CA PRO A 640 26.88 -6.34 4.12
C PRO A 640 28.03 -5.73 3.31
N GLN A 641 28.67 -6.50 2.42
CA GLN A 641 29.75 -5.97 1.58
C GLN A 641 29.33 -4.82 0.66
N TYR A 642 28.03 -4.77 0.31
CA TYR A 642 27.44 -3.75 -0.57
C TYR A 642 26.89 -2.54 0.20
N LEU A 643 26.85 -2.60 1.54
CA LEU A 643 26.34 -1.52 2.38
C LEU A 643 27.43 -0.58 2.84
N GLU A 644 27.08 0.70 2.93
CA GLU A 644 27.78 1.74 3.65
C GLU A 644 26.91 2.20 4.82
N LEU A 645 27.28 1.79 6.03
CA LEU A 645 26.55 2.10 7.24
C LEU A 645 27.07 3.40 7.83
N ASP A 646 26.27 4.44 7.84
CA ASP A 646 26.62 5.75 8.41
C ASP A 646 26.39 5.75 9.94
N PHE A 647 27.16 4.92 10.65
CA PHE A 647 27.17 4.94 12.11
C PHE A 647 28.18 5.96 12.62
N THR A 648 27.76 7.20 12.78
CA THR A 648 28.50 8.20 13.58
C THR A 648 28.37 7.96 15.08
N ALA A 649 28.41 6.71 15.52
CA ALA A 649 28.64 6.35 16.90
C ALA A 649 29.82 5.40 16.94
N LYS A 650 30.99 5.92 17.29
CA LYS A 650 32.16 5.12 17.70
C LYS A 650 31.72 4.21 18.86
N THR A 651 31.24 3.04 18.58
CA THR A 651 31.26 1.94 19.54
C THR A 651 32.73 1.52 19.65
N THR A 652 33.42 2.00 20.66
CA THR A 652 34.63 1.39 21.16
C THR A 652 34.26 0.00 21.66
N ALA A 653 34.16 -0.95 20.77
CA ALA A 653 34.20 -2.36 21.10
C ALA A 653 35.67 -2.73 21.24
N SER A 654 36.23 -2.55 22.44
CA SER A 654 37.46 -3.23 22.84
C SER A 654 37.16 -4.73 22.87
N LYS A 655 37.72 -5.44 21.88
CA LYS A 655 37.82 -6.91 21.96
C LYS A 655 38.62 -7.25 23.20
N PRO A 656 38.17 -8.13 24.08
CA PRO A 656 39.09 -8.74 25.04
C PRO A 656 39.93 -9.76 24.27
N SER A 657 41.21 -9.46 24.11
CA SER A 657 42.22 -10.44 23.74
C SER A 657 42.40 -11.39 24.93
N PHE A 658 42.07 -12.64 24.75
CA PHE A 658 42.54 -13.72 25.60
C PHE A 658 43.92 -14.07 25.14
N ASP A 659 44.93 -13.57 25.87
CA ASP A 659 46.26 -14.16 25.88
C ASP A 659 46.42 -14.96 27.18
N ASP A 660 46.72 -16.24 26.99
CA ASP A 660 47.18 -17.20 27.99
C ASP A 660 48.48 -16.72 28.59
N GLU A 661 48.55 -16.48 29.91
CA GLU A 661 49.76 -16.75 30.65
C GLU A 661 49.42 -17.19 32.09
N ARG A 662 49.81 -18.44 32.37
CA ARG A 662 49.95 -19.01 33.69
C ARG A 662 51.12 -18.30 34.41
N SER A 663 50.91 -17.87 35.64
CA SER A 663 51.73 -18.35 36.77
C SER A 663 51.53 -17.52 38.03
N SER A 664 51.37 -18.27 39.10
CA SER A 664 52.03 -18.15 40.38
C SER A 664 51.56 -17.15 41.44
N TRP A 665 50.93 -17.74 42.47
CA TRP A 665 51.07 -17.58 43.92
C TRP A 665 51.41 -16.22 44.54
N GLY A 666 50.61 -15.82 45.51
CA GLY A 666 50.95 -14.85 46.53
C GLY A 666 49.82 -14.46 47.47
N ASN A 667 49.75 -15.19 48.59
CA ASN A 667 49.00 -14.85 49.80
C ASN A 667 49.36 -13.49 50.34
N THR A 668 48.46 -12.67 50.80
CA THR A 668 48.51 -12.04 52.13
C THR A 668 47.19 -11.40 52.58
N ARG A 669 46.91 -11.66 53.84
CA ARG A 669 45.85 -11.11 54.68
C ARG A 669 46.08 -9.63 55.01
N SER A 670 45.04 -8.86 55.21
CA SER A 670 44.79 -8.12 56.49
C SER A 670 43.78 -7.02 56.32
N THR A 671 42.63 -7.13 56.92
CA THR A 671 42.03 -6.40 58.06
C THR A 671 41.67 -4.93 57.90
N ASN A 672 40.42 -4.74 58.23
CA ASN A 672 39.78 -3.69 59.02
C ASN A 672 39.21 -2.41 58.40
N ALA A 673 37.92 -2.35 58.52
CA ALA A 673 37.07 -1.40 59.28
C ALA A 673 36.74 -0.03 58.67
N GLY A 674 35.45 0.21 58.56
CA GLY A 674 34.90 1.49 58.98
C GLY A 674 33.92 2.17 58.03
N SER A 675 32.67 2.09 58.44
CA SER A 675 31.61 3.09 58.38
C SER A 675 31.07 3.67 57.07
N GLY A 676 29.82 3.40 56.78
CA GLY A 676 28.76 4.41 56.73
C GLY A 676 28.54 5.13 55.41
N GLY A 677 27.38 4.88 54.76
CA GLY A 677 26.88 5.79 53.76
C GLY A 677 25.91 5.12 52.78
N ASP A 678 24.61 5.23 53.05
CA ASP A 678 23.52 4.84 52.17
C ASP A 678 23.60 5.53 50.82
N THR A 679 23.57 4.75 49.75
CA THR A 679 23.11 5.25 48.44
C THR A 679 22.43 4.13 47.70
N PHE A 680 21.18 4.39 47.38
CA PHE A 680 20.30 3.58 46.54
C PHE A 680 20.94 3.29 45.19
N SER A 681 21.19 2.04 44.87
CA SER A 681 21.57 1.59 43.53
C SER A 681 20.39 0.95 42.81
N LYS A 682 20.06 1.53 41.64
CA LYS A 682 19.11 0.98 40.67
C LYS A 682 19.60 -0.36 40.11
N PRO A 683 18.72 -1.32 39.87
CA PRO A 683 19.11 -2.59 39.29
C PRO A 683 19.43 -2.46 37.78
N LYS A 684 20.55 -3.03 37.37
CA LYS A 684 20.95 -3.18 35.96
C LYS A 684 20.03 -4.18 35.25
N ALA A 685 19.45 -3.75 34.12
CA ALA A 685 18.74 -4.62 33.22
C ALA A 685 19.71 -5.61 32.54
N ALA A 686 19.44 -6.89 32.67
CA ALA A 686 20.16 -7.95 31.99
C ALA A 686 19.67 -8.04 30.53
N VAL A 687 20.61 -7.91 29.58
CA VAL A 687 20.37 -8.14 28.16
C VAL A 687 20.27 -9.64 27.92
N ILE A 688 19.07 -10.11 27.58
CA ILE A 688 18.85 -11.50 27.15
C ILE A 688 19.07 -11.56 25.64
N LYS A 689 20.09 -12.29 25.20
CA LYS A 689 20.27 -12.68 23.80
C LYS A 689 19.16 -13.66 23.40
N THR A 690 18.30 -13.28 22.48
CA THR A 690 17.33 -14.16 21.85
C THR A 690 18.01 -14.96 20.75
N THR A 691 18.38 -16.19 21.05
CA THR A 691 18.59 -17.24 20.03
C THR A 691 17.23 -17.83 19.69
N SER A 692 16.87 -17.83 18.41
CA SER A 692 15.67 -18.47 17.89
C SER A 692 15.77 -19.98 18.07
N ILE A 693 15.15 -20.50 19.10
CA ILE A 693 14.92 -21.93 19.29
C ILE A 693 13.52 -22.23 18.73
N LEU A 694 13.45 -23.09 17.74
CA LEU A 694 12.22 -23.76 17.32
C LEU A 694 11.57 -24.37 18.57
N ALA A 695 10.47 -23.79 19.06
CA ALA A 695 9.75 -24.25 20.22
C ALA A 695 9.25 -25.67 19.96
N LYS A 696 9.76 -26.65 20.68
CA LYS A 696 9.18 -28.00 20.74
C LYS A 696 7.77 -27.85 21.30
N ALA A 697 6.78 -28.42 20.62
CA ALA A 697 5.40 -28.43 21.10
C ALA A 697 5.37 -29.06 22.51
N HIS A 698 4.76 -28.38 23.48
CA HIS A 698 4.58 -28.87 24.82
C HIS A 698 3.73 -30.16 24.80
N VAL A 699 4.19 -31.17 25.51
CA VAL A 699 3.40 -32.39 25.75
C VAL A 699 2.68 -32.20 27.09
N PRO A 700 1.33 -32.18 27.13
CA PRO A 700 0.60 -31.96 28.35
C PRO A 700 0.97 -33.01 29.41
N SER A 701 0.99 -32.60 30.69
CA SER A 701 1.28 -33.51 31.80
C SER A 701 0.24 -34.65 31.87
N ALA A 702 0.67 -35.83 32.29
CA ALA A 702 -0.20 -36.99 32.42
C ALA A 702 -1.43 -36.64 33.29
N GLY A 703 -2.65 -36.77 32.72
CA GLY A 703 -3.90 -36.41 33.39
C GLY A 703 -4.31 -34.94 33.21
N PHE A 704 -3.83 -34.23 32.21
CA PHE A 704 -4.28 -32.87 31.89
C PHE A 704 -5.82 -32.84 31.66
N ALA A 705 -6.52 -32.11 32.50
CA ALA A 705 -7.93 -31.77 32.32
C ALA A 705 -8.11 -30.26 32.58
N PRO A 706 -8.78 -29.52 31.72
CA PRO A 706 -9.02 -28.10 31.93
C PRO A 706 -9.80 -27.87 33.24
N SER A 707 -9.36 -26.92 34.08
CA SER A 707 -10.04 -26.51 35.29
C SER A 707 -11.11 -25.45 35.00
N ASP A 708 -12.06 -25.28 35.89
CA ASP A 708 -12.96 -24.12 35.85
C ASP A 708 -12.14 -22.83 36.08
N THR A 709 -12.16 -21.95 35.10
CA THR A 709 -11.41 -20.68 35.12
C THR A 709 -12.15 -19.55 35.84
N SER A 710 -13.33 -19.81 36.41
CA SER A 710 -14.15 -18.77 37.08
C SER A 710 -13.49 -18.20 38.35
N ASN A 711 -12.58 -18.93 38.96
CA ASN A 711 -11.84 -18.56 40.17
C ASN A 711 -10.37 -18.22 39.91
N LEU A 712 -9.98 -18.03 38.65
CA LEU A 712 -8.60 -17.68 38.27
C LEU A 712 -8.23 -16.30 38.80
N GLN A 713 -7.08 -16.19 39.49
CA GLN A 713 -6.56 -14.93 40.04
C GLN A 713 -5.17 -14.62 39.52
N VAL A 714 -4.80 -13.35 39.58
CA VAL A 714 -3.45 -12.87 39.24
C VAL A 714 -2.43 -13.52 40.19
N GLY A 715 -1.36 -14.06 39.65
CA GLY A 715 -0.32 -14.75 40.40
C GLY A 715 -0.43 -16.27 40.40
N MET A 716 -1.58 -16.86 40.02
CA MET A 716 -1.75 -18.31 39.94
C MET A 716 -0.91 -18.93 38.83
N GLU A 717 -0.43 -20.17 39.08
CA GLU A 717 0.26 -20.98 38.08
C GLU A 717 -0.72 -21.85 37.30
N VAL A 718 -0.58 -21.87 35.99
CA VAL A 718 -1.47 -22.59 35.08
C VAL A 718 -0.68 -23.38 34.04
N GLU A 719 -1.26 -24.48 33.58
CA GLU A 719 -0.79 -25.24 32.42
C GLU A 719 -1.79 -25.11 31.29
N HIS A 720 -1.30 -24.79 30.11
CA HIS A 720 -2.07 -24.74 28.86
C HIS A 720 -1.67 -25.90 27.96
N GLU A 721 -2.63 -26.58 27.37
CA GLU A 721 -2.44 -27.77 26.52
C GLU A 721 -1.33 -27.58 25.45
N ARG A 722 -1.24 -26.41 24.88
CA ARG A 722 -0.30 -26.10 23.78
C ARG A 722 0.91 -25.26 24.22
N PHE A 723 0.76 -24.43 25.24
CA PHE A 723 1.76 -23.40 25.60
C PHE A 723 2.58 -23.75 26.83
N GLY A 724 2.23 -24.86 27.53
CA GLY A 724 2.95 -25.34 28.72
C GLY A 724 2.60 -24.55 29.98
N PHE A 725 3.55 -24.54 30.91
CA PHE A 725 3.39 -23.92 32.22
C PHE A 725 3.60 -22.41 32.17
N GLY A 726 2.68 -21.67 32.79
CA GLY A 726 2.71 -20.23 32.87
C GLY A 726 2.13 -19.67 34.16
N LYS A 727 2.33 -18.36 34.37
CA LYS A 727 1.84 -17.60 35.50
C LYS A 727 0.94 -16.46 35.06
N VAL A 728 -0.22 -16.29 35.68
CA VAL A 728 -1.18 -15.23 35.38
C VAL A 728 -0.63 -13.89 35.84
N ILE A 729 -0.51 -12.93 34.90
CA ILE A 729 0.02 -11.57 35.16
C ILE A 729 -1.11 -10.58 35.39
N SER A 730 -2.16 -10.60 34.53
CA SER A 730 -3.31 -9.70 34.68
C SER A 730 -4.60 -10.36 34.16
N LEU A 731 -5.73 -9.87 34.65
CA LEU A 731 -7.06 -10.23 34.21
C LEU A 731 -7.80 -8.95 33.83
N GLU A 732 -8.39 -8.91 32.65
CA GLU A 732 -9.07 -7.74 32.10
C GLU A 732 -10.44 -8.13 31.53
N GLY A 733 -11.44 -7.25 31.69
CA GLY A 733 -12.81 -7.46 31.21
C GLY A 733 -13.77 -8.00 32.24
N ASN A 734 -15.05 -8.10 31.86
CA ASN A 734 -16.15 -8.60 32.70
C ASN A 734 -16.65 -9.96 32.17
N LYS A 735 -17.21 -10.80 33.07
CA LYS A 735 -17.84 -12.06 32.63
C LYS A 735 -18.94 -11.79 31.59
N PRO A 736 -19.01 -12.55 30.49
CA PRO A 736 -18.29 -13.80 30.19
C PRO A 736 -16.95 -13.64 29.42
N ASP A 737 -16.48 -12.43 29.09
CA ASP A 737 -15.38 -12.16 28.14
C ASP A 737 -14.10 -11.70 28.88
N ILE A 738 -13.74 -12.36 29.99
CA ILE A 738 -12.48 -12.06 30.69
C ILE A 738 -11.28 -12.55 29.91
N LYS A 739 -10.29 -11.67 29.73
CA LYS A 739 -9.00 -11.95 29.13
C LYS A 739 -7.94 -12.08 30.21
N ALA A 740 -7.21 -13.19 30.18
CA ALA A 740 -6.06 -13.41 31.07
C ALA A 740 -4.76 -13.22 30.29
N THR A 741 -3.88 -12.37 30.79
CA THR A 741 -2.51 -12.27 30.33
C THR A 741 -1.63 -13.21 31.15
N ILE A 742 -1.02 -14.21 30.49
CA ILE A 742 -0.26 -15.27 31.11
C ILE A 742 1.17 -15.27 30.52
N PHE A 743 2.16 -15.34 31.40
CA PHE A 743 3.55 -15.52 31.01
C PHE A 743 3.91 -17.01 31.03
N PHE A 744 4.14 -17.59 29.87
CA PHE A 744 4.58 -18.97 29.71
C PHE A 744 6.10 -19.05 29.62
N LYS A 745 6.69 -20.02 30.31
CA LYS A 745 8.16 -20.12 30.46
C LYS A 745 8.93 -20.28 29.14
N GLU A 746 8.30 -20.92 28.13
CA GLU A 746 8.97 -21.24 26.85
C GLU A 746 8.64 -20.29 25.71
N ILE A 747 7.48 -19.60 25.75
CA ILE A 747 6.99 -18.81 24.64
C ILE A 747 6.68 -17.35 24.99
N GLY A 748 6.94 -16.94 26.25
CA GLY A 748 6.71 -15.58 26.74
C GLY A 748 5.23 -15.26 27.00
N GLN A 749 4.90 -13.97 26.99
CA GLN A 749 3.58 -13.46 27.37
C GLN A 749 2.53 -13.70 26.27
N LYS A 750 1.36 -14.24 26.67
CA LYS A 750 0.18 -14.43 25.82
C LYS A 750 -1.08 -13.95 26.51
N GLN A 751 -1.97 -13.35 25.72
CA GLN A 751 -3.31 -12.97 26.17
C GLN A 751 -4.33 -14.00 25.68
N LEU A 752 -5.07 -14.62 26.59
CA LEU A 752 -6.05 -15.67 26.31
C LEU A 752 -7.43 -15.26 26.81
N LEU A 753 -8.45 -15.51 26.00
CA LEU A 753 -9.85 -15.35 26.43
C LEU A 753 -10.27 -16.57 27.26
N LEU A 754 -10.58 -16.37 28.55
CA LEU A 754 -10.82 -17.48 29.49
C LEU A 754 -11.94 -18.42 29.06
N LYS A 755 -12.94 -17.92 28.38
CA LYS A 755 -14.07 -18.67 27.82
C LYS A 755 -13.64 -19.82 26.87
N PHE A 756 -12.50 -19.67 26.22
CA PHE A 756 -11.97 -20.65 25.26
C PHE A 756 -10.61 -21.22 25.66
N ALA A 757 -10.00 -20.69 26.71
CA ALA A 757 -8.69 -21.11 27.16
C ALA A 757 -8.78 -22.44 27.94
N LYS A 758 -8.20 -23.50 27.39
CA LYS A 758 -8.05 -24.79 28.06
C LYS A 758 -6.89 -24.71 29.05
N LEU A 759 -7.15 -24.15 30.24
CA LEU A 759 -6.18 -23.99 31.32
C LEU A 759 -6.45 -24.97 32.46
N ARG A 760 -5.38 -25.57 32.96
CA ARG A 760 -5.39 -26.30 34.22
C ARG A 760 -4.73 -25.44 35.29
N ILE A 761 -5.39 -25.16 36.39
CA ILE A 761 -4.82 -24.45 37.55
C ILE A 761 -3.99 -25.46 38.35
N ILE A 762 -2.71 -25.12 38.64
CA ILE A 762 -1.74 -26.02 39.26
C ILE A 762 -1.60 -25.73 40.76
N ASN A 763 -1.58 -24.45 41.14
CA ASN A 763 -1.53 -24.01 42.54
C ASN A 763 -2.56 -22.90 42.80
N ASN A 764 -3.31 -23.05 43.91
CA ASN A 764 -4.16 -22.00 44.46
C ASN A 764 -3.35 -20.99 45.25
#